data_f600fc6ec4b9a3e5cb0dd7a6fac5ea84
#
_entry.id   f600fc6ec4b9a3e5cb0dd7a6fac5ea84
#
_cell.length_a   1.000
_cell.length_b   1.000
_cell.length_c   1.000
_cell.angle_alpha   90.00
_cell.angle_beta   90.00
_cell.angle_gamma   90.00
#
_symmetry.space_group_name_H-M   'P 1'
#
loop_
_entity.id
_entity.type
_entity.pdbx_description
1 polymer ?
#
loop_
_entity_poly.entity_id
_entity_poly.type
_entity_poly.pdbx_seq_one_letter_code
_entity_poly.pdbx_strand_id
1 'polypeptide(L)'
;MRRAIAGDGRGRDGLIQGPVAGLQERTMTQNSSTDATPGGHQLRFAHLERVITAQAGDTLFQSARRNGVRIVGACGGRGTCGTCSIHVVEGQVERSPHAAPGREPAEGRAPKKWQRACQLRALSDCTVEVAPRSLAPVVRADVAGSASAEPLPLDPLVRSLDMSVAPATLTDPAADAERLRRALPGQDLRLDLGALRELPRVLRAGSWSLSARLRGSELIGVASPGSPSLGLAVDLGTTNVAAFLIDLQDGRRMASLAIENPQAAWGADVISRVNHAVAPAGGDELRQAAITAINALAHDLCRAVDAVPADIVDVAVCGNTAMQHLLLGLPVFQLGRAPFVAAAGQGMDVKARELGLAVCPGAYVHVAPSVGGFVGGDHVSALLATRDLWAGATTSLVMDIGTNTEISLIHEGRILSASCPSGPALEGGHISCGMRAAEGAIERVGLADDGSLTLKVIGKKAPVGLCGSGVLDVMAALHRAGMADDRGRLNAEHPAVSVRDGKRAARLAEGVSFSQDDVRAVQLAKSAIRTGVELLLREAGLQSGDIARFIIAGAFGAYIDIRSGIDTGLLPQLPLERFAQVGNAAGLGVQRMLACGREREQAAEIAARCRYVELSTLAGFQKAFMQHIGFDTSMKATQ
;
A
#
# COMPACT_ATOMS: atom_id res chain seq x y z
N MET A 1 57.51 -25.45 3.26
CA MET A 1 57.87 -26.43 4.30
C MET A 1 56.88 -27.57 4.25
N ARG A 2 57.25 -28.61 3.70
CA ARG A 2 56.99 -30.01 3.65
C ARG A 2 56.45 -30.65 4.94
N ARG A 3 55.44 -31.49 4.79
CA ARG A 3 55.29 -32.94 5.06
C ARG A 3 53.81 -33.28 5.09
N ALA A 4 53.13 -34.00 4.20
CA ALA A 4 53.26 -35.38 3.75
C ALA A 4 53.39 -36.43 4.88
N ILE A 5 52.35 -37.25 5.08
CA ILE A 5 52.47 -38.70 5.36
C ILE A 5 51.15 -39.35 4.92
N ALA A 6 51.35 -40.40 4.16
CA ALA A 6 50.45 -41.35 3.53
C ALA A 6 50.24 -42.60 4.42
N GLY A 7 49.36 -43.47 3.97
CA GLY A 7 49.27 -44.89 4.33
C GLY A 7 47.84 -45.32 4.57
N ASP A 8 47.23 -46.07 3.73
CA ASP A 8 47.26 -47.49 3.33
C ASP A 8 46.05 -48.19 4.01
N GLY A 9 45.08 -48.85 3.40
CA GLY A 9 45.07 -49.77 2.35
C GLY A 9 44.18 -50.98 2.74
N ARG A 10 43.46 -51.54 1.73
CA ARG A 10 42.74 -52.85 1.72
C ARG A 10 41.31 -52.81 2.34
N GLY A 11 40.22 -53.05 1.66
CA GLY A 11 39.96 -54.09 0.62
C GLY A 11 39.12 -55.23 1.22
N ARG A 12 37.84 -55.39 0.77
CA ARG A 12 37.26 -56.70 0.50
C ARG A 12 35.80 -56.60 0.02
N ASP A 13 35.60 -57.27 -1.10
CA ASP A 13 34.30 -57.63 -1.73
C ASP A 13 33.37 -58.42 -0.84
N GLY A 14 32.07 -58.33 -1.13
CA GLY A 14 31.03 -59.18 -0.55
C GLY A 14 29.68 -59.00 -1.23
N LEU A 15 29.51 -59.55 -2.43
CA LEU A 15 28.19 -59.86 -3.06
C LEU A 15 27.46 -60.89 -2.21
N ILE A 16 26.15 -60.63 -1.88
CA ILE A 16 25.17 -61.69 -1.60
C ILE A 16 23.86 -61.31 -2.27
N GLN A 17 23.39 -62.22 -3.14
CA GLN A 17 22.09 -62.25 -3.81
C GLN A 17 20.98 -62.84 -2.93
N GLY A 18 19.76 -62.30 -3.08
CA GLY A 18 18.46 -62.90 -3.15
C GLY A 18 17.78 -63.38 -1.86
N PRO A 19 16.46 -63.67 -1.81
CA PRO A 19 15.50 -63.77 -2.93
C PRO A 19 14.16 -63.00 -2.74
N VAL A 20 13.40 -62.92 -3.83
CA VAL A 20 12.00 -62.47 -3.97
C VAL A 20 11.05 -63.45 -3.28
N ALA A 21 10.10 -62.96 -2.47
CA ALA A 21 8.89 -63.73 -2.12
C ALA A 21 7.71 -62.79 -1.74
N GLY A 22 6.63 -62.96 -2.50
CA GLY A 22 5.27 -63.07 -1.96
C GLY A 22 4.50 -61.79 -1.62
N LEU A 23 3.70 -61.30 -2.60
CA LEU A 23 2.50 -60.52 -2.36
C LEU A 23 1.46 -61.34 -1.55
N GLN A 24 1.05 -60.85 -0.38
CA GLN A 24 -0.23 -61.19 0.22
C GLN A 24 -0.98 -59.91 0.57
N GLU A 25 -2.11 -59.71 -0.09
CA GLU A 25 -3.14 -58.73 0.27
C GLU A 25 -3.59 -58.96 1.72
N ARG A 26 -3.46 -57.96 2.55
CA ARG A 26 -4.19 -57.86 3.79
C ARG A 26 -5.10 -56.64 3.74
N THR A 27 -6.38 -56.93 3.56
CA THR A 27 -7.50 -56.05 3.87
C THR A 27 -7.36 -55.55 5.31
N MET A 28 -7.06 -54.27 5.48
CA MET A 28 -7.19 -53.60 6.74
C MET A 28 -8.44 -52.73 6.76
N THR A 29 -9.37 -53.13 7.60
CA THR A 29 -10.52 -52.36 8.06
C THR A 29 -10.08 -50.96 8.52
N GLN A 30 -10.71 -49.97 7.93
CA GLN A 30 -10.59 -48.56 8.35
C GLN A 30 -11.19 -48.38 9.75
N ASN A 31 -10.33 -48.18 10.74
CA ASN A 31 -10.70 -47.50 11.94
C ASN A 31 -10.40 -46.01 11.74
N SER A 32 -11.45 -45.22 11.66
CA SER A 32 -11.37 -43.75 11.61
C SER A 32 -11.04 -43.21 13.00
N SER A 33 -9.76 -42.97 13.26
CA SER A 33 -9.34 -42.02 14.28
C SER A 33 -8.98 -40.72 13.58
N THR A 34 -9.84 -39.74 13.74
CA THR A 34 -9.63 -38.36 13.30
C THR A 34 -8.51 -37.73 14.13
N ASP A 35 -7.27 -37.85 13.68
CA ASP A 35 -6.20 -36.92 14.06
C ASP A 35 -6.40 -35.62 13.30
N ALA A 36 -6.98 -34.62 13.95
CA ALA A 36 -7.12 -33.27 13.45
C ALA A 36 -5.73 -32.61 13.39
N THR A 37 -5.11 -32.65 12.23
CA THR A 37 -4.05 -31.69 11.87
C THR A 37 -4.64 -30.27 11.99
N PRO A 38 -3.91 -29.24 12.48
CA PRO A 38 -4.42 -27.89 12.52
C PRO A 38 -4.42 -27.31 11.09
N GLY A 39 -5.32 -27.78 10.26
CA GLY A 39 -5.54 -27.33 8.88
C GLY A 39 -6.61 -26.25 8.86
N GLY A 40 -6.28 -25.06 8.36
CA GLY A 40 -7.28 -24.03 8.10
C GLY A 40 -8.28 -24.48 7.02
N HIS A 41 -9.51 -23.92 7.05
CA HIS A 41 -10.55 -24.21 6.07
C HIS A 41 -10.30 -23.51 4.74
N GLN A 42 -10.67 -24.15 3.63
CA GLN A 42 -10.58 -23.56 2.30
C GLN A 42 -11.77 -22.60 2.06
N LEU A 43 -11.48 -21.38 1.63
CA LEU A 43 -12.49 -20.41 1.21
C LEU A 43 -12.39 -20.19 -0.29
N ARG A 44 -13.41 -20.63 -1.03
CA ARG A 44 -13.51 -20.45 -2.48
C ARG A 44 -14.34 -19.21 -2.80
N PHE A 45 -13.71 -18.22 -3.42
CA PHE A 45 -14.38 -17.05 -3.99
C PHE A 45 -14.61 -17.27 -5.48
N ALA A 46 -15.70 -17.97 -5.82
CA ALA A 46 -15.93 -18.47 -7.18
C ALA A 46 -15.92 -17.37 -8.25
N HIS A 47 -16.56 -16.22 -8.00
CA HIS A 47 -16.63 -15.10 -8.94
C HIS A 47 -15.31 -14.30 -9.06
N LEU A 48 -14.34 -14.54 -8.17
CA LEU A 48 -12.98 -13.99 -8.24
C LEU A 48 -11.95 -15.03 -8.69
N GLU A 49 -12.38 -16.26 -8.94
CA GLU A 49 -11.52 -17.40 -9.32
C GLU A 49 -10.37 -17.65 -8.32
N ARG A 50 -10.65 -17.46 -7.03
CA ARG A 50 -9.65 -17.59 -5.96
C ARG A 50 -10.08 -18.61 -4.91
N VAL A 51 -9.09 -19.38 -4.47
CA VAL A 51 -9.19 -20.23 -3.28
C VAL A 51 -8.11 -19.81 -2.31
N ILE A 52 -8.48 -19.61 -1.06
CA ILE A 52 -7.57 -19.21 0.02
C ILE A 52 -7.78 -20.11 1.23
N THR A 53 -6.81 -20.17 2.13
CA THR A 53 -6.93 -20.90 3.40
C THR A 53 -7.24 -19.91 4.54
N ALA A 54 -8.33 -20.15 5.26
CA ALA A 54 -8.65 -19.44 6.48
C ALA A 54 -7.85 -20.02 7.65
N GLN A 55 -7.12 -19.18 8.37
CA GLN A 55 -6.45 -19.62 9.60
C GLN A 55 -7.45 -19.76 10.74
N ALA A 56 -7.18 -20.69 11.64
CA ALA A 56 -8.01 -20.88 12.82
C ALA A 56 -8.12 -19.58 13.63
N GLY A 57 -9.34 -19.18 13.94
CA GLY A 57 -9.60 -17.96 14.70
C GLY A 57 -9.80 -16.70 13.85
N ASP A 58 -9.41 -16.68 12.57
CA ASP A 58 -9.65 -15.54 11.69
C ASP A 58 -11.12 -15.43 11.28
N THR A 59 -11.60 -14.20 11.13
CA THR A 59 -12.86 -13.95 10.43
C THR A 59 -12.66 -14.12 8.92
N LEU A 60 -13.76 -14.36 8.18
CA LEU A 60 -13.71 -14.44 6.71
C LEU A 60 -13.13 -13.18 6.07
N PHE A 61 -13.35 -12.02 6.70
CA PHE A 61 -12.76 -10.75 6.29
C PHE A 61 -11.24 -10.72 6.49
N GLN A 62 -10.74 -11.18 7.64
CA GLN A 62 -9.31 -11.24 7.92
C GLN A 62 -8.60 -12.21 6.98
N SER A 63 -9.19 -13.41 6.77
CA SER A 63 -8.66 -14.40 5.84
C SER A 63 -8.61 -13.88 4.41
N ALA A 64 -9.69 -13.25 3.93
CA ALA A 64 -9.74 -12.61 2.61
C ALA A 64 -8.64 -11.55 2.46
N ARG A 65 -8.51 -10.68 3.45
CA ARG A 65 -7.53 -9.59 3.47
C ARG A 65 -6.08 -10.10 3.44
N ARG A 66 -5.72 -11.09 4.29
CA ARG A 66 -4.37 -11.68 4.30
C ARG A 66 -3.97 -12.28 2.96
N ASN A 67 -4.94 -12.77 2.20
CA ASN A 67 -4.74 -13.40 0.91
C ASN A 67 -5.06 -12.50 -0.29
N GLY A 68 -5.12 -11.19 -0.10
CA GLY A 68 -5.30 -10.20 -1.18
C GLY A 68 -6.66 -10.27 -1.88
N VAL A 69 -7.69 -10.83 -1.25
CA VAL A 69 -9.06 -10.83 -1.80
C VAL A 69 -9.72 -9.49 -1.53
N ARG A 70 -10.29 -8.88 -2.58
CA ARG A 70 -10.90 -7.55 -2.56
C ARG A 70 -12.22 -7.54 -1.78
N ILE A 71 -12.19 -7.24 -0.48
CA ILE A 71 -13.40 -6.97 0.30
C ILE A 71 -13.23 -5.63 1.01
N VAL A 72 -14.14 -4.69 0.73
CA VAL A 72 -14.13 -3.37 1.38
C VAL A 72 -14.54 -3.50 2.84
N GLY A 73 -13.70 -2.99 3.73
CA GLY A 73 -13.96 -2.96 5.17
C GLY A 73 -13.78 -1.58 5.76
N ALA A 74 -14.67 -0.63 5.39
CA ALA A 74 -14.54 0.80 5.75
C ALA A 74 -14.35 1.06 7.25
N CYS A 75 -14.84 0.19 8.13
CA CYS A 75 -14.62 0.30 9.58
C CYS A 75 -13.43 -0.53 10.09
N GLY A 76 -12.59 -1.08 9.21
CA GLY A 76 -11.46 -1.92 9.63
C GLY A 76 -11.85 -3.23 10.33
N GLY A 77 -13.01 -3.78 9.99
CA GLY A 77 -13.47 -5.06 10.59
C GLY A 77 -14.27 -4.92 11.90
N ARG A 78 -14.52 -3.70 12.40
CA ARG A 78 -15.27 -3.46 13.65
C ARG A 78 -16.78 -3.82 13.60
N GLY A 79 -17.28 -4.21 12.44
CA GLY A 79 -18.67 -4.65 12.29
C GLY A 79 -19.70 -3.51 12.21
N THR A 80 -19.31 -2.24 12.16
CA THR A 80 -20.22 -1.08 12.22
C THR A 80 -20.76 -0.64 10.87
N CYS A 81 -19.91 -0.61 9.81
CA CYS A 81 -20.26 0.02 8.52
C CYS A 81 -21.07 -0.87 7.56
N GLY A 82 -21.04 -2.19 7.71
CA GLY A 82 -21.74 -3.13 6.81
C GLY A 82 -21.17 -3.24 5.38
N THR A 83 -19.98 -2.66 5.10
CA THR A 83 -19.39 -2.66 3.75
C THR A 83 -18.78 -4.00 3.36
N CYS A 84 -18.44 -4.89 4.29
CA CYS A 84 -17.84 -6.21 4.04
C CYS A 84 -18.90 -7.32 3.85
N SER A 85 -19.90 -7.08 3.02
CA SER A 85 -21.02 -8.03 2.83
C SER A 85 -20.63 -9.18 1.93
N ILE A 86 -20.87 -10.40 2.40
CA ILE A 86 -20.67 -11.66 1.69
C ILE A 86 -21.90 -12.56 1.80
N HIS A 87 -22.02 -13.52 0.90
CA HIS A 87 -22.98 -14.62 0.95
C HIS A 87 -22.20 -15.93 0.99
N VAL A 88 -22.41 -16.72 2.04
CA VAL A 88 -21.90 -18.08 2.11
C VAL A 88 -22.85 -18.97 1.34
N VAL A 89 -22.39 -19.48 0.19
CA VAL A 89 -23.18 -20.32 -0.73
C VAL A 89 -23.18 -21.75 -0.23
N GLU A 90 -22.01 -22.21 0.22
CA GLU A 90 -21.78 -23.56 0.75
C GLU A 90 -20.86 -23.49 1.96
N GLY A 91 -20.94 -24.48 2.84
CA GLY A 91 -20.11 -24.58 4.03
C GLY A 91 -20.80 -24.03 5.28
N GLN A 92 -20.11 -24.16 6.42
CA GLN A 92 -20.60 -23.75 7.73
C GLN A 92 -19.76 -22.62 8.29
N VAL A 93 -20.42 -21.65 8.88
CA VAL A 93 -19.79 -20.48 9.52
C VAL A 93 -20.41 -20.23 10.90
N GLU A 94 -19.62 -19.70 11.81
CA GLU A 94 -20.08 -19.23 13.10
C GLU A 94 -19.90 -17.73 13.25
N ARG A 95 -20.57 -17.13 14.23
CA ARG A 95 -20.35 -15.74 14.58
C ARG A 95 -19.09 -15.60 15.41
N SER A 96 -18.20 -14.68 15.03
CA SER A 96 -16.97 -14.41 15.78
C SER A 96 -17.29 -13.95 17.21
N PRO A 97 -16.60 -14.46 18.24
CA PRO A 97 -16.77 -14.01 19.63
C PRO A 97 -16.53 -12.52 19.86
N HIS A 98 -15.73 -11.90 18.99
CA HIS A 98 -15.43 -10.47 19.02
C HIS A 98 -16.33 -9.65 18.11
N ALA A 99 -17.42 -10.25 17.59
CA ALA A 99 -18.39 -9.52 16.76
C ALA A 99 -19.08 -8.45 17.61
N ALA A 100 -19.14 -7.21 17.07
CA ALA A 100 -19.90 -6.14 17.73
C ALA A 100 -21.34 -6.60 18.03
N PRO A 101 -21.92 -6.23 19.19
CA PRO A 101 -23.29 -6.57 19.52
C PRO A 101 -24.21 -6.04 18.41
N GLY A 102 -24.72 -6.92 17.58
CA GLY A 102 -25.71 -6.63 16.57
C GLY A 102 -27.07 -7.00 17.11
N ARG A 103 -28.13 -6.31 16.68
CA ARG A 103 -29.51 -6.81 16.88
C ARG A 103 -29.53 -8.26 16.40
N GLU A 104 -29.76 -9.17 17.32
CA GLU A 104 -30.06 -10.56 16.96
C GLU A 104 -31.22 -10.58 15.97
N PRO A 105 -31.19 -11.45 14.95
CA PRO A 105 -32.38 -11.67 14.14
C PRO A 105 -33.50 -12.08 15.09
N ALA A 106 -34.65 -11.43 15.01
CA ALA A 106 -35.79 -11.88 15.75
C ALA A 106 -36.03 -13.37 15.44
N GLU A 107 -36.26 -14.18 16.47
CA GLU A 107 -36.51 -15.61 16.34
C GLU A 107 -37.54 -15.85 15.21
N GLY A 108 -37.19 -16.74 14.27
CA GLY A 108 -38.02 -17.11 13.14
C GLY A 108 -37.79 -16.38 11.82
N ARG A 109 -36.84 -15.43 11.71
CA ARG A 109 -36.47 -14.85 10.42
C ARG A 109 -35.32 -15.62 9.76
N ALA A 110 -35.51 -16.02 8.50
CA ALA A 110 -34.45 -16.60 7.68
C ALA A 110 -33.18 -15.70 7.69
N PRO A 111 -31.98 -16.27 7.76
CA PRO A 111 -30.74 -15.50 7.75
C PRO A 111 -30.71 -14.62 6.49
N LYS A 112 -30.30 -13.34 6.66
CA LYS A 112 -30.15 -12.43 5.52
C LYS A 112 -29.16 -13.04 4.53
N LYS A 113 -29.50 -13.05 3.24
CA LYS A 113 -28.62 -13.54 2.17
C LYS A 113 -27.19 -12.95 2.30
N TRP A 114 -27.08 -11.66 2.60
CA TRP A 114 -25.83 -10.95 2.75
C TRP A 114 -25.48 -10.74 4.23
N GLN A 115 -24.34 -11.28 4.64
CA GLN A 115 -23.81 -11.22 6.01
C GLN A 115 -22.48 -10.45 6.03
N ARG A 116 -22.06 -9.97 7.20
CA ARG A 116 -20.80 -9.23 7.34
C ARG A 116 -19.63 -10.20 7.52
N ALA A 117 -18.70 -10.25 6.56
CA ALA A 117 -17.53 -11.11 6.60
C ALA A 117 -16.68 -10.93 7.87
N CYS A 118 -16.60 -9.71 8.40
CA CYS A 118 -15.85 -9.41 9.62
C CYS A 118 -16.50 -9.94 10.92
N GLN A 119 -17.68 -10.52 10.84
CA GLN A 119 -18.40 -11.10 11.98
C GLN A 119 -18.53 -12.63 11.89
N LEU A 120 -17.98 -13.25 10.85
CA LEU A 120 -18.11 -14.68 10.59
C LEU A 120 -16.74 -15.36 10.57
N ARG A 121 -16.69 -16.59 11.08
CA ARG A 121 -15.55 -17.53 10.99
C ARG A 121 -15.98 -18.79 10.28
N ALA A 122 -15.08 -19.39 9.52
CA ALA A 122 -15.33 -20.68 8.87
C ALA A 122 -15.24 -21.81 9.93
N LEU A 123 -16.19 -22.73 9.86
CA LEU A 123 -16.20 -24.00 10.59
C LEU A 123 -15.97 -25.21 9.66
N SER A 124 -16.05 -24.99 8.35
CA SER A 124 -15.75 -25.95 7.31
C SER A 124 -15.21 -25.21 6.07
N ASP A 125 -14.84 -25.95 5.05
CA ASP A 125 -14.61 -25.37 3.72
C ASP A 125 -15.86 -24.65 3.26
N CYS A 126 -15.69 -23.43 2.69
CA CYS A 126 -16.80 -22.58 2.30
C CYS A 126 -16.66 -22.09 0.86
N THR A 127 -17.77 -22.02 0.15
CA THR A 127 -17.90 -21.24 -1.09
C THR A 127 -18.56 -19.92 -0.77
N VAL A 128 -17.89 -18.81 -1.14
CA VAL A 128 -18.26 -17.44 -0.74
C VAL A 128 -18.44 -16.56 -1.96
N GLU A 129 -19.51 -15.81 -2.00
CA GLU A 129 -19.75 -14.68 -2.92
C GLU A 129 -19.54 -13.37 -2.18
N VAL A 130 -18.79 -12.42 -2.74
CA VAL A 130 -18.69 -11.06 -2.23
C VAL A 130 -19.74 -10.19 -2.90
N ALA A 131 -20.50 -9.42 -2.11
CA ALA A 131 -21.49 -8.51 -2.68
C ALA A 131 -20.79 -7.50 -3.62
N PRO A 132 -21.36 -7.19 -4.80
CA PRO A 132 -20.74 -6.25 -5.76
C PRO A 132 -20.35 -4.91 -5.11
N ARG A 133 -21.20 -4.39 -4.21
CA ARG A 133 -20.92 -3.16 -3.43
C ARG A 133 -19.78 -3.29 -2.41
N SER A 134 -19.35 -4.52 -2.12
CA SER A 134 -18.30 -4.83 -1.16
C SER A 134 -16.98 -5.17 -1.86
N LEU A 135 -16.94 -5.15 -3.18
CA LEU A 135 -15.73 -5.25 -3.97
C LEU A 135 -15.13 -3.85 -4.15
N ALA A 136 -13.84 -3.69 -3.90
CA ALA A 136 -13.14 -2.48 -4.30
C ALA A 136 -13.20 -2.36 -5.84
N PRO A 137 -13.70 -1.25 -6.40
CA PRO A 137 -13.81 -1.12 -7.85
C PRO A 137 -12.43 -0.99 -8.49
N VAL A 138 -12.23 -1.68 -9.60
CA VAL A 138 -11.14 -1.35 -10.51
C VAL A 138 -11.58 -0.11 -11.30
N VAL A 139 -10.79 0.96 -11.20
CA VAL A 139 -11.07 2.19 -11.93
C VAL A 139 -10.37 2.11 -13.29
N ARG A 140 -11.14 1.99 -14.36
CA ARG A 140 -10.63 2.05 -15.74
C ARG A 140 -10.52 3.50 -16.18
N ALA A 141 -9.51 3.82 -16.98
CA ALA A 141 -9.27 5.18 -17.44
C ALA A 141 -10.38 5.71 -18.36
N ASP A 142 -10.97 4.83 -19.15
CA ASP A 142 -12.06 5.14 -20.09
C ASP A 142 -13.41 5.41 -19.39
N VAL A 143 -13.61 4.90 -18.16
CA VAL A 143 -14.85 5.10 -17.38
C VAL A 143 -14.76 6.30 -16.44
N ALA A 144 -13.56 6.68 -16.04
CA ALA A 144 -13.35 7.64 -14.95
C ALA A 144 -13.63 9.11 -15.33
N GLY A 145 -13.94 9.44 -16.57
CA GLY A 145 -14.20 10.85 -16.98
C GLY A 145 -13.06 11.82 -16.65
N SER A 146 -11.91 11.32 -16.24
CA SER A 146 -10.74 12.13 -15.88
C SER A 146 -9.96 12.50 -17.14
N ALA A 147 -10.52 13.43 -17.90
CA ALA A 147 -9.84 14.09 -19.02
C ALA A 147 -8.67 15.00 -18.58
N SER A 148 -8.10 14.79 -17.39
CA SER A 148 -7.09 15.68 -16.81
C SER A 148 -5.84 15.01 -16.25
N ALA A 149 -5.60 13.73 -16.52
CA ALA A 149 -4.28 13.20 -16.27
C ALA A 149 -3.38 13.60 -17.45
N GLU A 150 -2.48 14.56 -17.25
CA GLU A 150 -1.41 14.81 -18.21
C GLU A 150 -0.74 13.49 -18.58
N PRO A 151 -0.42 13.25 -19.86
CA PRO A 151 0.27 12.04 -20.27
C PRO A 151 1.58 11.93 -19.50
N LEU A 152 1.90 10.73 -19.03
CA LEU A 152 3.16 10.47 -18.36
C LEU A 152 4.33 10.71 -19.35
N PRO A 153 5.48 11.22 -18.87
CA PRO A 153 6.68 11.27 -19.70
C PRO A 153 7.02 9.83 -20.13
N LEU A 154 7.14 9.61 -21.43
CA LEU A 154 7.29 8.27 -22.00
C LEU A 154 8.71 8.05 -22.55
N ASP A 155 9.48 7.24 -21.86
CA ASP A 155 10.76 6.65 -22.31
C ASP A 155 11.00 5.36 -21.53
N PRO A 156 10.19 4.30 -21.77
CA PRO A 156 10.23 3.08 -20.99
C PRO A 156 11.54 2.33 -21.22
N LEU A 157 12.04 1.69 -20.15
CA LEU A 157 13.26 0.86 -20.24
C LEU A 157 13.03 -0.44 -21.00
N VAL A 158 11.78 -0.88 -21.12
CA VAL A 158 11.40 -2.08 -21.88
C VAL A 158 10.69 -1.65 -23.15
N ARG A 159 11.19 -2.15 -24.29
CA ARG A 159 10.61 -1.92 -25.62
C ARG A 159 10.14 -3.23 -26.19
N SER A 160 8.96 -3.25 -26.77
CA SER A 160 8.42 -4.38 -27.51
C SER A 160 8.59 -4.14 -29.00
N LEU A 161 9.15 -5.12 -29.71
CA LEU A 161 9.41 -5.04 -31.15
C LEU A 161 8.75 -6.24 -31.84
N ASP A 162 7.74 -5.97 -32.66
CA ASP A 162 7.15 -6.97 -33.50
C ASP A 162 8.07 -7.28 -34.68
N MET A 163 8.39 -8.55 -34.89
CA MET A 163 9.33 -8.98 -35.89
C MET A 163 9.06 -10.38 -36.40
N SER A 164 9.60 -10.71 -37.56
CA SER A 164 9.60 -12.06 -38.11
C SER A 164 11.02 -12.57 -38.25
N VAL A 165 11.24 -13.84 -37.99
CA VAL A 165 12.50 -14.53 -38.17
C VAL A 165 12.38 -15.60 -39.27
N ALA A 166 13.47 -15.90 -39.94
CA ALA A 166 13.46 -16.90 -40.99
C ALA A 166 13.08 -18.31 -40.43
N PRO A 167 12.15 -19.04 -41.06
CA PRO A 167 11.76 -20.38 -40.63
C PRO A 167 12.94 -21.35 -40.61
N ALA A 168 12.94 -22.29 -39.66
CA ALA A 168 13.89 -23.39 -39.69
C ALA A 168 13.57 -24.34 -40.84
N THR A 169 14.61 -24.82 -41.52
CA THR A 169 14.50 -25.81 -42.61
C THR A 169 15.52 -26.93 -42.38
N LEU A 170 15.40 -28.02 -43.13
CA LEU A 170 16.37 -29.12 -43.07
C LEU A 170 17.80 -28.66 -43.50
N THR A 171 17.87 -27.64 -44.33
CA THR A 171 19.13 -27.03 -44.80
C THR A 171 19.65 -25.91 -43.93
N ASP A 172 18.81 -25.34 -43.06
CA ASP A 172 19.20 -24.34 -42.03
C ASP A 172 18.62 -24.75 -40.65
N PRO A 173 19.32 -25.65 -39.93
CA PRO A 173 18.88 -26.17 -38.64
C PRO A 173 19.36 -25.28 -37.47
N ALA A 174 19.72 -24.01 -37.71
CA ALA A 174 20.16 -23.12 -36.64
C ALA A 174 19.13 -23.01 -35.52
N ALA A 175 19.59 -22.87 -34.28
CA ALA A 175 18.70 -22.77 -33.12
C ALA A 175 17.84 -21.48 -33.16
N ASP A 176 16.69 -21.52 -32.50
CA ASP A 176 15.74 -20.38 -32.45
C ASP A 176 16.41 -19.10 -31.90
N ALA A 177 17.26 -19.24 -30.89
CA ALA A 177 18.00 -18.13 -30.30
C ALA A 177 18.96 -17.46 -31.31
N GLU A 178 19.69 -18.26 -32.11
CA GLU A 178 20.59 -17.76 -33.15
C GLU A 178 19.82 -17.09 -34.29
N ARG A 179 18.64 -17.63 -34.65
CA ARG A 179 17.75 -17.00 -35.62
C ARG A 179 17.30 -15.61 -35.16
N LEU A 180 16.92 -15.52 -33.88
CA LEU A 180 16.52 -14.24 -33.28
C LEU A 180 17.69 -13.25 -33.27
N ARG A 181 18.92 -13.69 -32.89
CA ARG A 181 20.12 -12.84 -32.94
C ARG A 181 20.43 -12.35 -34.35
N ARG A 182 20.27 -13.18 -35.36
CA ARG A 182 20.46 -12.78 -36.78
C ARG A 182 19.45 -11.73 -37.21
N ALA A 183 18.24 -11.79 -36.68
CA ALA A 183 17.18 -10.84 -37.01
C ALA A 183 17.28 -9.51 -36.23
N LEU A 184 18.14 -9.46 -35.18
CA LEU A 184 18.45 -8.26 -34.38
C LEU A 184 19.96 -7.92 -34.50
N PRO A 185 20.46 -7.54 -35.69
CA PRO A 185 21.88 -7.27 -35.89
C PRO A 185 22.37 -6.05 -35.09
N GLY A 186 23.65 -6.10 -34.67
CA GLY A 186 24.31 -4.97 -33.97
C GLY A 186 24.09 -4.94 -32.46
N GLN A 187 23.41 -5.93 -31.88
CA GLN A 187 23.25 -6.05 -30.42
C GLN A 187 23.93 -7.33 -29.91
N ASP A 188 24.75 -7.19 -28.87
CA ASP A 188 25.18 -8.36 -28.06
C ASP A 188 24.00 -8.81 -27.20
N LEU A 189 23.04 -9.53 -27.84
CA LEU A 189 21.76 -9.87 -27.24
C LEU A 189 21.94 -10.95 -26.16
N ARG A 190 21.74 -10.56 -24.92
CA ARG A 190 21.61 -11.48 -23.78
C ARG A 190 20.18 -12.03 -23.75
N LEU A 191 20.06 -13.30 -23.41
CA LEU A 191 18.77 -13.98 -23.43
C LEU A 191 18.40 -14.41 -22.01
N ASP A 192 17.31 -13.90 -21.48
CA ASP A 192 16.75 -14.40 -20.22
C ASP A 192 16.26 -15.84 -20.38
N LEU A 193 16.52 -16.70 -19.39
CA LEU A 193 16.14 -18.10 -19.43
C LEU A 193 14.62 -18.28 -19.56
N GLY A 194 13.83 -17.39 -18.92
CA GLY A 194 12.37 -17.41 -19.05
C GLY A 194 11.93 -17.13 -20.49
N ALA A 195 12.53 -16.14 -21.15
CA ALA A 195 12.28 -15.85 -22.57
C ALA A 195 12.67 -17.01 -23.47
N LEU A 196 13.80 -17.65 -23.21
CA LEU A 196 14.24 -18.84 -23.98
C LEU A 196 13.30 -20.02 -23.86
N ARG A 197 12.69 -20.25 -22.70
CA ARG A 197 11.72 -21.35 -22.51
C ARG A 197 10.45 -21.15 -23.32
N GLU A 198 10.03 -19.91 -23.54
CA GLU A 198 8.84 -19.57 -24.30
C GLU A 198 9.11 -19.43 -25.81
N LEU A 199 10.32 -19.06 -26.21
CA LEU A 199 10.69 -18.73 -27.59
C LEU A 199 10.27 -19.79 -28.61
N PRO A 200 10.57 -21.11 -28.42
CA PRO A 200 10.21 -22.12 -29.40
C PRO A 200 8.68 -22.23 -29.62
N ARG A 201 7.92 -22.11 -28.56
CA ARG A 201 6.46 -22.17 -28.60
C ARG A 201 5.87 -20.96 -29.33
N VAL A 202 6.33 -19.76 -28.97
CA VAL A 202 5.83 -18.51 -29.55
C VAL A 202 6.15 -18.43 -31.04
N LEU A 203 7.38 -18.79 -31.46
CA LEU A 203 7.77 -18.80 -32.89
C LEU A 203 6.89 -19.71 -33.74
N ARG A 204 6.61 -20.94 -33.25
CA ARG A 204 5.79 -21.88 -34.04
C ARG A 204 4.32 -21.48 -34.07
N ALA A 205 3.78 -21.01 -32.93
CA ALA A 205 2.41 -20.50 -32.86
C ALA A 205 2.19 -19.26 -33.72
N GLY A 206 3.18 -18.36 -33.79
CA GLY A 206 3.15 -17.12 -34.55
C GLY A 206 3.66 -17.24 -35.99
N SER A 207 3.82 -18.48 -36.53
CA SER A 207 4.35 -18.70 -37.90
C SER A 207 5.67 -17.93 -38.13
N TRP A 208 6.58 -18.02 -37.16
CA TRP A 208 7.90 -17.36 -37.11
C TRP A 208 7.85 -15.84 -36.93
N SER A 209 6.70 -15.29 -36.51
CA SER A 209 6.54 -13.90 -36.08
C SER A 209 6.32 -13.85 -34.57
N LEU A 210 6.90 -12.83 -33.90
CA LEU A 210 6.81 -12.64 -32.47
C LEU A 210 6.94 -11.16 -32.10
N SER A 211 6.53 -10.82 -30.90
CA SER A 211 6.90 -9.57 -30.21
C SER A 211 8.07 -9.84 -29.28
N ALA A 212 9.26 -9.29 -29.58
CA ALA A 212 10.45 -9.38 -28.74
C ALA A 212 10.41 -8.27 -27.68
N ARG A 213 10.48 -8.63 -26.40
CA ARG A 213 10.49 -7.69 -25.26
C ARG A 213 11.93 -7.49 -24.79
N LEU A 214 12.45 -6.27 -25.05
CA LEU A 214 13.86 -5.94 -24.87
C LEU A 214 14.04 -4.89 -23.76
N ARG A 215 14.96 -5.16 -22.84
CA ARG A 215 15.47 -4.17 -21.87
C ARG A 215 16.96 -3.92 -22.16
N GLY A 216 17.24 -2.79 -22.83
CA GLY A 216 18.57 -2.58 -23.40
C GLY A 216 18.94 -3.71 -24.34
N SER A 217 20.07 -4.41 -24.09
CA SER A 217 20.51 -5.57 -24.85
C SER A 217 20.01 -6.93 -24.32
N GLU A 218 19.05 -6.96 -23.40
CA GLU A 218 18.50 -8.19 -22.85
C GLU A 218 17.11 -8.50 -23.40
N LEU A 219 16.94 -9.69 -23.99
CA LEU A 219 15.61 -10.24 -24.27
C LEU A 219 15.02 -10.80 -22.99
N ILE A 220 14.04 -10.09 -22.43
CA ILE A 220 13.40 -10.44 -21.14
C ILE A 220 12.11 -11.26 -21.33
N GLY A 221 11.54 -11.27 -22.55
CA GLY A 221 10.32 -12.00 -22.85
C GLY A 221 10.01 -12.05 -24.34
N VAL A 222 9.11 -12.93 -24.70
CA VAL A 222 8.55 -13.04 -26.05
C VAL A 222 7.04 -13.23 -25.96
N ALA A 223 6.30 -12.69 -26.91
CA ALA A 223 4.85 -12.79 -27.00
C ALA A 223 4.40 -12.91 -28.45
N SER A 224 3.10 -13.12 -28.69
CA SER A 224 2.52 -13.00 -30.01
C SER A 224 2.63 -11.56 -30.53
N PRO A 225 2.76 -11.35 -31.86
CA PRO A 225 2.72 -9.99 -32.43
C PRO A 225 1.47 -9.23 -31.97
N GLY A 226 1.62 -7.95 -31.68
CA GLY A 226 0.52 -7.09 -31.22
C GLY A 226 0.09 -7.32 -29.76
N SER A 227 0.78 -8.18 -29.00
CA SER A 227 0.49 -8.35 -27.57
C SER A 227 0.77 -7.05 -26.79
N PRO A 228 -0.06 -6.70 -25.78
CA PRO A 228 0.16 -5.52 -24.97
C PRO A 228 1.55 -5.52 -24.30
N SER A 229 2.13 -4.35 -24.14
CA SER A 229 3.34 -4.12 -23.36
C SER A 229 2.99 -3.25 -22.16
N LEU A 230 2.72 -3.89 -21.03
CA LEU A 230 2.20 -3.23 -19.86
C LEU A 230 3.27 -3.07 -18.77
N GLY A 231 3.13 -2.01 -18.00
CA GLY A 231 3.88 -1.78 -16.79
C GLY A 231 2.96 -1.73 -15.57
N LEU A 232 3.48 -2.14 -14.41
CA LEU A 232 2.76 -2.11 -13.14
C LEU A 232 3.49 -1.17 -12.17
N ALA A 233 2.89 -0.04 -11.84
CA ALA A 233 3.37 0.85 -10.78
C ALA A 233 2.65 0.50 -9.47
N VAL A 234 3.40 0.38 -8.37
CA VAL A 234 2.87 -0.01 -7.05
C VAL A 234 3.34 0.97 -5.99
N ASP A 235 2.38 1.57 -5.31
CA ASP A 235 2.59 2.32 -4.07
C ASP A 235 2.28 1.37 -2.89
N LEU A 236 3.34 0.84 -2.27
CA LEU A 236 3.26 -0.12 -1.16
C LEU A 236 3.22 0.64 0.17
N GLY A 237 2.09 1.28 0.45
CA GLY A 237 1.90 2.01 1.68
C GLY A 237 1.68 1.13 2.91
N THR A 238 1.82 1.71 4.09
CA THR A 238 1.57 1.00 5.36
C THR A 238 0.11 0.55 5.48
N THR A 239 -0.83 1.41 5.15
CA THR A 239 -2.28 1.15 5.30
C THR A 239 -2.90 0.59 4.04
N ASN A 240 -2.52 1.09 2.87
CA ASN A 240 -3.07 0.67 1.58
C ASN A 240 -1.95 0.30 0.62
N VAL A 241 -2.26 -0.60 -0.32
CA VAL A 241 -1.44 -0.88 -1.50
C VAL A 241 -2.22 -0.40 -2.71
N ALA A 242 -1.68 0.57 -3.42
CA ALA A 242 -2.27 1.06 -4.67
C ALA A 242 -1.43 0.58 -5.86
N ALA A 243 -2.10 0.13 -6.93
CA ALA A 243 -1.45 -0.31 -8.15
C ALA A 243 -2.09 0.34 -9.38
N PHE A 244 -1.25 0.65 -10.34
CA PHE A 244 -1.61 1.34 -11.58
C PHE A 244 -1.04 0.56 -12.76
N LEU A 245 -1.91 0.17 -13.68
CA LEU A 245 -1.53 -0.52 -14.92
C LEU A 245 -1.37 0.52 -16.03
N ILE A 246 -0.20 0.56 -16.62
CA ILE A 246 0.21 1.56 -17.62
C ILE A 246 0.52 0.85 -18.93
N ASP A 247 0.01 1.35 -20.04
CA ASP A 247 0.47 0.97 -21.36
C ASP A 247 1.83 1.64 -21.62
N LEU A 248 2.87 0.85 -21.85
CA LEU A 248 4.22 1.36 -22.10
C LEU A 248 4.45 1.81 -23.54
N GLN A 249 3.46 1.70 -24.42
CA GLN A 249 3.53 2.22 -25.79
C GLN A 249 3.13 3.69 -25.88
N ASP A 250 2.13 4.10 -25.09
CA ASP A 250 1.59 5.47 -25.14
C ASP A 250 1.61 6.21 -23.77
N GLY A 251 2.02 5.54 -22.71
CA GLY A 251 2.06 6.10 -21.34
C GLY A 251 0.70 6.24 -20.67
N ARG A 252 -0.35 5.70 -21.27
CA ARG A 252 -1.70 5.81 -20.76
C ARG A 252 -1.93 4.86 -19.56
N ARG A 253 -2.50 5.39 -18.50
CA ARG A 253 -2.98 4.56 -17.40
C ARG A 253 -4.25 3.82 -17.81
N MET A 254 -4.16 2.49 -17.92
CA MET A 254 -5.26 1.63 -18.33
C MET A 254 -6.26 1.39 -17.21
N ALA A 255 -5.77 1.11 -16.01
CA ALA A 255 -6.59 0.84 -14.84
C ALA A 255 -5.83 1.11 -13.55
N SER A 256 -6.56 1.29 -12.45
CA SER A 256 -6.00 1.40 -11.12
C SER A 256 -6.89 0.70 -10.08
N LEU A 257 -6.26 0.22 -9.00
CA LEU A 257 -6.93 -0.44 -7.89
C LEU A 257 -6.12 -0.23 -6.61
N ALA A 258 -6.80 0.07 -5.52
CA ALA A 258 -6.20 0.11 -4.20
C ALA A 258 -6.90 -0.88 -3.27
N ILE A 259 -6.12 -1.60 -2.49
CA ILE A 259 -6.60 -2.51 -1.44
C ILE A 259 -5.97 -2.15 -0.10
N GLU A 260 -6.55 -2.62 0.96
CA GLU A 260 -5.92 -2.53 2.28
C GLU A 260 -4.67 -3.42 2.31
N ASN A 261 -3.57 -2.90 2.87
CA ASN A 261 -2.34 -3.68 2.99
C ASN A 261 -2.57 -4.88 3.93
N PRO A 262 -2.46 -6.13 3.44
CA PRO A 262 -2.71 -7.33 4.25
C PRO A 262 -1.74 -7.46 5.43
N GLN A 263 -0.57 -6.85 5.38
CA GLN A 263 0.41 -6.85 6.47
C GLN A 263 -0.13 -6.20 7.75
N ALA A 264 -1.19 -5.39 7.67
CA ALA A 264 -1.86 -4.84 8.85
C ALA A 264 -2.46 -5.91 9.78
N ALA A 265 -2.57 -7.17 9.33
CA ALA A 265 -2.94 -8.29 10.19
C ALA A 265 -1.89 -8.59 11.28
N TRP A 266 -0.63 -8.24 11.04
CA TRP A 266 0.48 -8.45 11.99
C TRP A 266 0.96 -7.16 12.65
N GLY A 267 0.52 -6.00 12.17
CA GLY A 267 0.85 -4.70 12.76
C GLY A 267 0.17 -3.56 12.02
N ALA A 268 -0.50 -2.68 12.77
CA ALA A 268 -1.21 -1.53 12.19
C ALA A 268 -0.23 -0.45 11.66
N ASP A 269 0.96 -0.38 12.22
CA ASP A 269 2.00 0.61 11.92
C ASP A 269 3.34 -0.05 11.57
N VAL A 270 4.30 0.76 11.12
CA VAL A 270 5.63 0.31 10.68
C VAL A 270 6.41 -0.38 11.79
N ILE A 271 6.41 0.19 12.99
CA ILE A 271 7.20 -0.34 14.13
C ILE A 271 6.65 -1.70 14.59
N SER A 272 5.33 -1.84 14.65
CA SER A 272 4.67 -3.11 14.97
C SER A 272 5.06 -4.21 13.96
N ARG A 273 5.17 -3.88 12.67
CA ARG A 273 5.61 -4.83 11.62
C ARG A 273 7.09 -5.15 11.74
N VAL A 274 7.93 -4.16 12.00
CA VAL A 274 9.37 -4.38 12.25
C VAL A 274 9.55 -5.33 13.43
N ASN A 275 8.82 -5.12 14.53
CA ASN A 275 8.86 -6.01 15.70
C ASN A 275 8.38 -7.42 15.36
N HIS A 276 7.31 -7.58 14.58
CA HIS A 276 6.86 -8.88 14.11
C HIS A 276 7.89 -9.57 13.20
N ALA A 277 8.51 -8.82 12.29
CA ALA A 277 9.49 -9.35 11.34
C ALA A 277 10.77 -9.90 12.00
N VAL A 278 11.08 -9.48 13.23
CA VAL A 278 12.22 -10.00 14.01
C VAL A 278 11.94 -11.38 14.59
N ALA A 279 10.66 -11.76 14.75
CA ALA A 279 10.30 -13.11 15.20
C ALA A 279 10.62 -14.16 14.11
N PRO A 280 10.87 -15.43 14.48
CA PRO A 280 11.03 -16.51 13.51
C PRO A 280 9.87 -16.53 12.49
N ALA A 281 10.17 -16.62 11.20
CA ALA A 281 9.23 -16.57 10.07
C ALA A 281 8.43 -15.25 9.88
N GLY A 282 8.45 -14.31 10.84
CA GLY A 282 7.63 -13.09 10.76
C GLY A 282 7.99 -12.20 9.56
N GLY A 283 9.27 -12.13 9.18
CA GLY A 283 9.72 -11.42 7.98
C GLY A 283 9.16 -12.04 6.70
N ASP A 284 9.19 -13.37 6.59
CA ASP A 284 8.66 -14.10 5.44
C ASP A 284 7.13 -14.01 5.36
N GLU A 285 6.42 -14.03 6.48
CA GLU A 285 4.96 -13.83 6.51
C GLU A 285 4.57 -12.47 5.93
N LEU A 286 5.23 -11.40 6.38
CA LEU A 286 5.00 -10.04 5.88
C LEU A 286 5.39 -9.89 4.40
N ARG A 287 6.53 -10.45 4.01
CA ARG A 287 6.97 -10.48 2.61
C ARG A 287 5.95 -11.18 1.73
N GLN A 288 5.54 -12.38 2.10
CA GLN A 288 4.59 -13.18 1.32
C GLN A 288 3.22 -12.49 1.22
N ALA A 289 2.77 -11.81 2.26
CA ALA A 289 1.53 -11.04 2.23
C ALA A 289 1.60 -9.89 1.21
N ALA A 290 2.72 -9.15 1.14
CA ALA A 290 2.91 -8.09 0.15
C ALA A 290 2.96 -8.65 -1.27
N ILE A 291 3.70 -9.74 -1.51
CA ILE A 291 3.80 -10.40 -2.83
C ILE A 291 2.43 -10.90 -3.28
N THR A 292 1.68 -11.56 -2.39
CA THR A 292 0.32 -12.04 -2.69
C THR A 292 -0.60 -10.88 -3.05
N ALA A 293 -0.52 -9.76 -2.34
CA ALA A 293 -1.31 -8.57 -2.65
C ALA A 293 -0.97 -7.99 -4.03
N ILE A 294 0.32 -7.86 -4.35
CA ILE A 294 0.76 -7.32 -5.65
C ILE A 294 0.34 -8.25 -6.79
N ASN A 295 0.52 -9.58 -6.65
CA ASN A 295 0.08 -10.55 -7.65
C ASN A 295 -1.44 -10.50 -7.86
N ALA A 296 -2.20 -10.35 -6.77
CA ALA A 296 -3.64 -10.20 -6.83
C ALA A 296 -4.06 -8.93 -7.59
N LEU A 297 -3.40 -7.81 -7.30
CA LEU A 297 -3.64 -6.53 -7.99
C LEU A 297 -3.28 -6.63 -9.47
N ALA A 298 -2.12 -7.24 -9.82
CA ALA A 298 -1.71 -7.45 -11.20
C ALA A 298 -2.75 -8.26 -11.98
N HIS A 299 -3.22 -9.38 -11.42
CA HIS A 299 -4.25 -10.22 -12.03
C HIS A 299 -5.57 -9.44 -12.24
N ASP A 300 -6.06 -8.75 -11.21
CA ASP A 300 -7.34 -8.07 -11.26
C ASP A 300 -7.31 -6.86 -12.23
N LEU A 301 -6.18 -6.14 -12.29
CA LEU A 301 -5.99 -5.02 -13.21
C LEU A 301 -5.90 -5.50 -14.66
N CYS A 302 -5.10 -6.54 -14.94
CA CYS A 302 -5.01 -7.12 -16.27
C CYS A 302 -6.37 -7.64 -16.76
N ARG A 303 -7.09 -8.40 -15.92
CA ARG A 303 -8.43 -8.89 -16.25
C ARG A 303 -9.42 -7.78 -16.60
N ALA A 304 -9.31 -6.63 -15.94
CA ALA A 304 -10.19 -5.48 -16.20
C ALA A 304 -9.98 -4.86 -17.59
N VAL A 305 -8.86 -5.12 -18.25
CA VAL A 305 -8.50 -4.58 -19.57
C VAL A 305 -8.26 -5.70 -20.61
N ASP A 306 -8.77 -6.90 -20.35
CA ASP A 306 -8.65 -8.07 -21.21
C ASP A 306 -7.19 -8.47 -21.53
N ALA A 307 -6.27 -8.25 -20.57
CA ALA A 307 -4.87 -8.63 -20.63
C ALA A 307 -4.55 -9.73 -19.61
N VAL A 308 -3.33 -10.25 -19.66
CA VAL A 308 -2.82 -11.26 -18.71
C VAL A 308 -1.58 -10.73 -17.95
N PRO A 309 -1.29 -11.22 -16.74
CA PRO A 309 -0.11 -10.77 -15.98
C PRO A 309 1.23 -10.94 -16.73
N ALA A 310 1.32 -11.91 -17.64
CA ALA A 310 2.49 -12.10 -18.50
C ALA A 310 2.74 -10.92 -19.46
N ASP A 311 1.76 -10.03 -19.69
CA ASP A 311 1.93 -8.81 -20.48
C ASP A 311 2.57 -7.67 -19.69
N ILE A 312 2.69 -7.80 -18.36
CA ILE A 312 3.43 -6.87 -17.51
C ILE A 312 4.93 -7.16 -17.67
N VAL A 313 5.64 -6.27 -18.34
CA VAL A 313 7.06 -6.43 -18.71
C VAL A 313 8.02 -5.64 -17.83
N ASP A 314 7.52 -4.66 -17.08
CA ASP A 314 8.29 -3.88 -16.12
C ASP A 314 7.41 -3.52 -14.91
N VAL A 315 8.01 -3.44 -13.73
CA VAL A 315 7.33 -3.10 -12.48
C VAL A 315 8.12 -2.02 -11.77
N ALA A 316 7.45 -1.02 -11.22
CA ALA A 316 8.08 -0.05 -10.32
C ALA A 316 7.33 -0.05 -8.99
N VAL A 317 8.07 -0.06 -7.87
CA VAL A 317 7.51 -0.09 -6.52
C VAL A 317 8.10 1.03 -5.69
N CYS A 318 7.26 1.84 -5.07
CA CYS A 318 7.64 2.72 -3.98
C CYS A 318 6.97 2.28 -2.67
N GLY A 319 7.40 2.84 -1.56
CA GLY A 319 6.89 2.62 -0.22
C GLY A 319 7.88 3.13 0.81
N ASN A 320 7.48 3.19 2.08
CA ASN A 320 8.43 3.55 3.11
C ASN A 320 9.56 2.51 3.22
N THR A 321 10.67 2.91 3.84
CA THR A 321 11.89 2.10 3.87
C THR A 321 11.64 0.68 4.40
N ALA A 322 10.84 0.52 5.45
CA ALA A 322 10.55 -0.80 6.01
C ALA A 322 9.70 -1.66 5.06
N MET A 323 8.71 -1.09 4.37
CA MET A 323 7.89 -1.82 3.41
C MET A 323 8.71 -2.31 2.22
N GLN A 324 9.63 -1.49 1.71
CA GLN A 324 10.56 -1.88 0.64
C GLN A 324 11.49 -3.01 1.10
N HIS A 325 12.06 -2.91 2.32
CA HIS A 325 12.92 -3.97 2.88
C HIS A 325 12.18 -5.30 3.05
N LEU A 326 10.96 -5.25 3.59
CA LEU A 326 10.11 -6.44 3.74
C LEU A 326 9.78 -7.08 2.38
N LEU A 327 9.47 -6.28 1.35
CA LEU A 327 9.23 -6.79 0.00
C LEU A 327 10.46 -7.51 -0.57
N LEU A 328 11.64 -6.90 -0.38
CA LEU A 328 12.92 -7.45 -0.85
C LEU A 328 13.43 -8.61 0.01
N GLY A 329 12.82 -8.91 1.16
CA GLY A 329 13.31 -9.90 2.13
C GLY A 329 14.58 -9.45 2.84
N LEU A 330 14.86 -8.14 2.90
CA LEU A 330 15.99 -7.58 3.61
C LEU A 330 15.70 -7.50 5.12
N PRO A 331 16.73 -7.63 5.98
CA PRO A 331 16.57 -7.44 7.41
C PRO A 331 16.00 -6.07 7.76
N VAL A 332 15.12 -6.00 8.76
CA VAL A 332 14.51 -4.74 9.22
C VAL A 332 14.76 -4.46 10.71
N PHE A 333 15.42 -5.36 11.45
CA PHE A 333 15.67 -5.19 12.89
C PHE A 333 16.43 -3.88 13.20
N GLN A 334 17.35 -3.48 12.34
CA GLN A 334 18.14 -2.25 12.47
C GLN A 334 17.30 -0.98 12.23
N LEU A 335 16.19 -1.08 11.50
CA LEU A 335 15.25 0.04 11.32
C LEU A 335 14.43 0.32 12.60
N GLY A 336 14.28 -0.67 13.48
CA GLY A 336 13.61 -0.53 14.76
C GLY A 336 14.52 -0.05 15.91
N ARG A 337 15.80 0.19 15.65
CA ARG A 337 16.79 0.57 16.67
C ARG A 337 17.67 1.73 16.19
N ALA A 338 17.88 2.71 17.07
CA ALA A 338 18.81 3.80 16.75
C ALA A 338 20.20 3.23 16.34
N PRO A 339 20.81 3.78 15.31
CA PRO A 339 20.51 4.97 14.53
C PRO A 339 19.58 4.76 13.32
N PHE A 340 18.74 3.71 13.29
CA PHE A 340 17.68 3.45 12.29
C PHE A 340 18.19 3.32 10.85
N VAL A 341 19.31 2.64 10.65
CA VAL A 341 20.01 2.57 9.35
C VAL A 341 19.38 1.54 8.43
N ALA A 342 19.03 1.95 7.21
CA ALA A 342 18.55 1.06 6.16
C ALA A 342 19.66 0.12 5.66
N ALA A 343 19.32 -1.10 5.24
CA ALA A 343 20.27 -2.01 4.58
C ALA A 343 20.60 -1.54 3.15
N ALA A 344 19.66 -0.90 2.47
CA ALA A 344 19.82 -0.31 1.15
C ALA A 344 19.01 0.98 1.06
N GLY A 345 19.58 2.03 0.47
CA GLY A 345 18.91 3.32 0.25
C GLY A 345 18.86 3.73 -1.22
N GLN A 346 19.74 3.17 -2.07
CA GLN A 346 19.71 3.43 -3.50
C GLN A 346 18.59 2.65 -4.17
N GLY A 347 18.02 3.20 -5.24
CA GLY A 347 17.10 2.47 -6.10
C GLY A 347 17.78 1.23 -6.68
N MET A 348 17.03 0.15 -6.82
CA MET A 348 17.57 -1.09 -7.36
C MET A 348 16.57 -1.79 -8.29
N ASP A 349 17.14 -2.50 -9.26
CA ASP A 349 16.39 -3.36 -10.18
C ASP A 349 16.66 -4.83 -9.85
N VAL A 350 15.61 -5.58 -9.55
CA VAL A 350 15.67 -7.03 -9.28
C VAL A 350 14.73 -7.78 -10.21
N LYS A 351 15.03 -9.04 -10.52
CA LYS A 351 14.12 -9.85 -11.34
C LYS A 351 12.82 -10.11 -10.57
N ALA A 352 11.69 -9.90 -11.22
CA ALA A 352 10.36 -10.09 -10.62
C ALA A 352 10.17 -11.49 -10.04
N ARG A 353 10.72 -12.51 -10.70
CA ARG A 353 10.69 -13.91 -10.25
C ARG A 353 11.43 -14.16 -8.93
N GLU A 354 12.48 -13.38 -8.62
CA GLU A 354 13.23 -13.51 -7.36
C GLU A 354 12.39 -13.01 -6.17
N LEU A 355 11.48 -12.09 -6.44
CA LEU A 355 10.50 -11.63 -5.46
C LEU A 355 9.25 -12.52 -5.41
N GLY A 356 9.05 -13.43 -6.37
CA GLY A 356 7.84 -14.25 -6.45
C GLY A 356 6.67 -13.54 -7.14
N LEU A 357 6.92 -12.51 -7.94
CA LEU A 357 5.89 -11.86 -8.73
C LEU A 357 5.58 -12.65 -10.01
N ALA A 358 4.31 -12.92 -10.24
CA ALA A 358 3.79 -13.71 -11.35
C ALA A 358 3.45 -12.79 -12.56
N VAL A 359 4.48 -12.15 -13.12
CA VAL A 359 4.42 -11.29 -14.32
C VAL A 359 5.28 -11.88 -15.43
N CYS A 360 5.60 -11.14 -16.50
CA CYS A 360 6.53 -11.61 -17.52
C CYS A 360 7.80 -12.22 -16.87
N PRO A 361 8.20 -13.45 -17.23
CA PRO A 361 9.25 -14.20 -16.51
C PRO A 361 10.60 -13.49 -16.39
N GLY A 362 10.97 -12.69 -17.38
CA GLY A 362 12.21 -11.91 -17.37
C GLY A 362 12.05 -10.46 -16.92
N ALA A 363 10.84 -10.03 -16.54
CA ALA A 363 10.57 -8.66 -16.08
C ALA A 363 11.43 -8.28 -14.86
N TYR A 364 11.66 -6.98 -14.74
CA TYR A 364 12.33 -6.38 -13.60
C TYR A 364 11.35 -5.65 -12.69
N VAL A 365 11.71 -5.55 -11.44
CA VAL A 365 11.08 -4.68 -10.45
C VAL A 365 12.09 -3.61 -10.09
N HIS A 366 11.75 -2.37 -10.39
CA HIS A 366 12.47 -1.21 -9.88
C HIS A 366 11.91 -0.84 -8.51
N VAL A 367 12.75 -0.89 -7.49
CA VAL A 367 12.43 -0.40 -6.15
C VAL A 367 12.98 1.00 -6.01
N ALA A 368 12.12 1.98 -5.69
CA ALA A 368 12.48 3.38 -5.62
C ALA A 368 13.55 3.66 -4.56
N PRO A 369 14.44 4.66 -4.76
CA PRO A 369 15.42 5.05 -3.76
C PRO A 369 14.75 5.63 -2.51
N SER A 370 15.38 5.48 -1.34
CA SER A 370 14.96 6.03 -0.05
C SER A 370 15.99 7.01 0.52
N VAL A 371 15.56 7.90 1.41
CA VAL A 371 16.42 8.93 2.03
C VAL A 371 17.02 8.44 3.34
N GLY A 372 16.26 7.66 4.13
CA GLY A 372 16.71 7.19 5.44
C GLY A 372 15.83 6.10 6.02
N GLY A 373 16.01 5.78 7.28
CA GLY A 373 15.31 4.69 7.93
C GLY A 373 13.78 4.81 7.94
N PHE A 374 13.27 6.04 7.96
CA PHE A 374 11.83 6.30 7.98
C PHE A 374 11.34 7.17 6.81
N VAL A 375 12.21 7.77 6.01
CA VAL A 375 11.84 8.51 4.80
C VAL A 375 12.15 7.63 3.60
N GLY A 376 11.13 7.02 3.04
CA GLY A 376 11.22 5.97 2.02
C GLY A 376 11.08 6.45 0.59
N GLY A 377 10.95 5.47 -0.31
CA GLY A 377 10.77 5.71 -1.73
C GLY A 377 9.40 6.28 -2.09
N ASP A 378 8.40 6.16 -1.23
CA ASP A 378 7.11 6.83 -1.35
C ASP A 378 7.28 8.36 -1.28
N HIS A 379 8.02 8.85 -0.30
CA HIS A 379 8.28 10.29 -0.19
C HIS A 379 9.19 10.82 -1.31
N VAL A 380 10.21 10.04 -1.74
CA VAL A 380 11.01 10.40 -2.92
C VAL A 380 10.14 10.46 -4.17
N SER A 381 9.20 9.52 -4.33
CA SER A 381 8.21 9.52 -5.43
C SER A 381 7.30 10.75 -5.36
N ALA A 382 6.87 11.14 -4.15
CA ALA A 382 6.06 12.36 -3.95
C ALA A 382 6.85 13.64 -4.30
N LEU A 383 8.13 13.72 -3.92
CA LEU A 383 9.01 14.82 -4.32
C LEU A 383 9.20 14.87 -5.84
N LEU A 384 9.40 13.72 -6.49
CA LEU A 384 9.50 13.61 -7.95
C LEU A 384 8.23 14.11 -8.65
N ALA A 385 7.07 13.65 -8.20
CA ALA A 385 5.78 14.01 -8.78
C ALA A 385 5.44 15.50 -8.62
N THR A 386 5.94 16.14 -7.57
CA THR A 386 5.66 17.55 -7.25
C THR A 386 6.79 18.50 -7.62
N ARG A 387 7.80 18.00 -8.34
CA ARG A 387 9.01 18.76 -8.69
C ARG A 387 8.70 20.10 -9.31
N ASP A 388 7.77 20.16 -10.24
CA ASP A 388 7.44 21.39 -10.97
C ASP A 388 6.79 22.46 -10.05
N LEU A 389 6.23 22.07 -8.90
CA LEU A 389 5.66 22.98 -7.92
C LEU A 389 6.72 23.59 -6.98
N TRP A 390 7.78 22.83 -6.64
CA TRP A 390 8.76 23.29 -5.67
C TRP A 390 10.09 23.77 -6.29
N ALA A 391 10.45 23.33 -7.49
CA ALA A 391 11.75 23.65 -8.09
C ALA A 391 11.92 25.13 -8.48
N GLY A 392 10.82 25.83 -8.74
CA GLY A 392 10.81 27.25 -9.10
C GLY A 392 10.64 28.22 -7.93
N ALA A 393 10.44 27.72 -6.70
CA ALA A 393 10.21 28.56 -5.54
C ALA A 393 11.48 28.68 -4.66
N THR A 394 11.67 29.84 -4.03
CA THR A 394 12.83 30.08 -3.14
C THR A 394 12.84 29.14 -1.93
N THR A 395 11.68 28.94 -1.33
CA THR A 395 11.48 28.03 -0.19
C THR A 395 10.17 27.29 -0.38
N SER A 396 10.24 25.97 -0.41
CA SER A 396 9.06 25.11 -0.50
C SER A 396 9.06 24.08 0.62
N LEU A 397 7.86 23.68 1.04
CA LEU A 397 7.68 22.56 1.95
C LEU A 397 6.75 21.57 1.29
N VAL A 398 7.19 20.30 1.19
CA VAL A 398 6.37 19.18 0.74
C VAL A 398 6.06 18.31 1.95
N MET A 399 4.79 18.09 2.20
CA MET A 399 4.27 17.28 3.31
C MET A 399 3.41 16.17 2.73
N ASP A 400 3.82 14.92 2.90
CA ASP A 400 3.04 13.75 2.51
C ASP A 400 2.36 13.16 3.75
N ILE A 401 1.04 13.34 3.85
CA ILE A 401 0.27 12.95 5.03
C ILE A 401 -0.29 11.54 4.84
N GLY A 402 0.27 10.59 5.56
CA GLY A 402 -0.18 9.22 5.69
C GLY A 402 -0.23 8.76 7.15
N THR A 403 -0.08 7.47 7.37
CA THR A 403 0.06 6.88 8.73
C THR A 403 1.30 7.42 9.45
N ASN A 404 2.41 7.63 8.72
CA ASN A 404 3.46 8.56 9.07
C ASN A 404 3.35 9.77 8.15
N THR A 405 3.87 10.91 8.57
CA THR A 405 3.90 12.12 7.75
C THR A 405 5.35 12.47 7.45
N GLU A 406 5.72 12.36 6.19
CA GLU A 406 7.04 12.76 5.71
C GLU A 406 7.00 14.22 5.29
N ILE A 407 8.04 14.96 5.70
CA ILE A 407 8.16 16.39 5.42
C ILE A 407 9.51 16.64 4.77
N SER A 408 9.52 17.38 3.66
CA SER A 408 10.75 17.92 3.07
C SER A 408 10.68 19.43 2.96
N LEU A 409 11.66 20.10 3.53
CA LEU A 409 11.91 21.53 3.36
C LEU A 409 12.97 21.72 2.28
N ILE A 410 12.58 22.38 1.19
CA ILE A 410 13.43 22.68 0.05
C ILE A 410 13.78 24.17 0.10
N HIS A 411 15.06 24.50 0.25
CA HIS A 411 15.55 25.87 0.29
C HIS A 411 16.92 25.96 -0.37
N GLU A 412 17.09 26.88 -1.32
CA GLU A 412 18.36 27.11 -2.05
C GLU A 412 18.99 25.81 -2.59
N GLY A 413 18.19 24.92 -3.12
CA GLY A 413 18.65 23.65 -3.70
C GLY A 413 19.00 22.55 -2.69
N ARG A 414 18.94 22.82 -1.37
CA ARG A 414 19.08 21.82 -0.30
C ARG A 414 17.72 21.25 0.06
N ILE A 415 17.68 19.97 0.40
CA ILE A 415 16.45 19.30 0.84
C ILE A 415 16.70 18.70 2.23
N LEU A 416 15.96 19.15 3.22
CA LEU A 416 15.95 18.58 4.57
C LEU A 416 14.69 17.75 4.72
N SER A 417 14.82 16.45 5.00
CA SER A 417 13.69 15.54 5.08
C SER A 417 13.60 14.88 6.46
N ALA A 418 12.40 14.76 6.97
CA ALA A 418 12.11 14.10 8.24
C ALA A 418 10.81 13.30 8.15
N SER A 419 10.66 12.30 9.01
CA SER A 419 9.41 11.58 9.24
C SER A 419 8.84 11.92 10.61
N CYS A 420 7.55 12.23 10.65
CA CYS A 420 6.80 12.53 11.86
C CYS A 420 5.90 11.34 12.19
N PRO A 421 5.98 10.77 13.40
CA PRO A 421 5.13 9.68 13.84
C PRO A 421 3.72 10.19 14.17
N SER A 422 2.94 10.57 13.13
CA SER A 422 1.58 11.10 13.27
C SER A 422 0.57 10.04 13.67
N GLY A 423 0.81 8.79 13.32
CA GLY A 423 -0.13 7.71 13.53
C GLY A 423 -1.38 7.84 12.64
N PRO A 424 -2.30 6.87 12.69
CA PRO A 424 -3.43 6.81 11.77
C PRO A 424 -4.64 7.69 12.17
N ALA A 425 -4.52 8.54 13.20
CA ALA A 425 -5.65 9.32 13.72
C ALA A 425 -6.26 10.24 12.67
N LEU A 426 -5.41 10.90 11.85
CA LEU A 426 -5.84 11.77 10.77
C LEU A 426 -6.51 11.00 9.61
N GLU A 427 -6.28 9.71 9.48
CA GLU A 427 -6.96 8.83 8.52
C GLU A 427 -8.26 8.22 9.09
N GLY A 428 -8.67 8.60 10.32
CA GLY A 428 -9.79 8.02 11.06
C GLY A 428 -9.45 6.72 11.80
N GLY A 429 -8.19 6.29 11.78
CA GLY A 429 -7.69 5.19 12.59
C GLY A 429 -7.60 5.60 14.07
N HIS A 430 -7.85 4.64 14.99
CA HIS A 430 -7.88 4.89 16.44
C HIS A 430 -8.90 5.95 16.90
N ILE A 431 -9.79 6.41 16.03
CA ILE A 431 -10.94 7.27 16.34
C ILE A 431 -12.14 6.38 16.61
N SER A 432 -12.88 6.63 17.70
CA SER A 432 -13.98 5.75 18.17
C SER A 432 -15.01 5.47 17.07
N CYS A 433 -15.47 6.52 16.38
CA CYS A 433 -16.37 6.42 15.24
C CYS A 433 -15.65 6.63 13.89
N GLY A 434 -14.31 6.50 13.85
CA GLY A 434 -13.53 6.67 12.63
C GLY A 434 -13.81 5.56 11.60
N MET A 435 -13.79 5.89 10.32
CA MET A 435 -13.96 4.96 9.20
C MET A 435 -13.29 5.50 7.95
N ARG A 436 -13.10 4.66 6.94
CA ARG A 436 -12.65 5.11 5.63
C ARG A 436 -13.71 5.93 4.93
N ALA A 437 -13.30 6.74 3.96
CA ALA A 437 -14.21 7.46 3.06
C ALA A 437 -15.09 6.44 2.30
N ALA A 438 -16.34 6.32 2.71
CA ALA A 438 -17.35 5.43 2.15
C ALA A 438 -18.74 5.98 2.45
N GLU A 439 -19.79 5.45 1.83
CA GLU A 439 -21.16 5.86 2.11
C GLU A 439 -21.49 5.84 3.61
N GLY A 440 -22.07 6.93 4.10
CA GLY A 440 -22.35 7.14 5.53
C GLY A 440 -21.19 7.74 6.33
N ALA A 441 -20.01 7.95 5.74
CA ALA A 441 -18.93 8.67 6.42
C ALA A 441 -19.18 10.18 6.38
N ILE A 442 -19.02 10.85 7.51
CA ILE A 442 -18.98 12.32 7.61
C ILE A 442 -17.63 12.75 7.01
N GLU A 443 -17.67 13.48 5.90
CA GLU A 443 -16.49 13.98 5.18
C GLU A 443 -16.16 15.44 5.46
N ARG A 444 -17.16 16.25 5.86
CA ARG A 444 -17.02 17.66 6.24
C ARG A 444 -17.87 17.98 7.46
N VAL A 445 -17.34 18.84 8.31
CA VAL A 445 -18.05 19.41 9.44
C VAL A 445 -17.86 20.92 9.44
N GLY A 446 -18.96 21.64 9.39
CA GLY A 446 -18.99 23.10 9.48
C GLY A 446 -19.74 23.56 10.71
N LEU A 447 -19.81 24.88 10.88
CA LEU A 447 -20.61 25.56 11.89
C LEU A 447 -21.62 26.45 11.18
N ALA A 448 -22.89 26.31 11.54
CA ALA A 448 -23.97 27.19 11.08
C ALA A 448 -23.97 28.50 11.90
N ASP A 449 -24.71 29.52 11.42
CA ASP A 449 -24.80 30.83 12.08
C ASP A 449 -25.43 30.76 13.49
N ASP A 450 -26.24 29.75 13.75
CA ASP A 450 -26.86 29.48 15.06
C ASP A 450 -25.93 28.71 16.04
N GLY A 451 -24.68 28.43 15.61
CA GLY A 451 -23.71 27.67 16.39
C GLY A 451 -23.89 26.14 16.33
N SER A 452 -24.84 25.64 15.56
CA SER A 452 -25.01 24.18 15.36
C SER A 452 -23.99 23.62 14.35
N LEU A 453 -23.67 22.33 14.50
CA LEU A 453 -22.77 21.65 13.58
C LEU A 453 -23.51 21.26 12.29
N THR A 454 -22.92 21.58 11.14
CA THR A 454 -23.39 21.12 9.84
C THR A 454 -22.53 19.94 9.37
N LEU A 455 -23.18 18.90 8.85
CA LEU A 455 -22.50 17.66 8.45
C LEU A 455 -22.73 17.39 6.96
N LYS A 456 -21.64 17.11 6.23
CA LYS A 456 -21.70 16.58 4.88
C LYS A 456 -21.30 15.11 4.90
N VAL A 457 -22.22 14.24 4.46
CA VAL A 457 -22.07 12.77 4.53
C VAL A 457 -21.97 12.20 3.13
N ILE A 458 -20.99 11.34 2.90
CA ILE A 458 -20.77 10.65 1.62
C ILE A 458 -22.03 9.81 1.31
N GLY A 459 -22.52 9.92 0.07
CA GLY A 459 -23.69 9.17 -0.41
C GLY A 459 -25.03 9.68 0.12
N LYS A 460 -25.05 10.82 0.82
CA LYS A 460 -26.28 11.43 1.41
C LYS A 460 -27.10 10.45 2.28
N LYS A 461 -26.43 9.50 2.94
CA LYS A 461 -27.01 8.53 3.87
C LYS A 461 -26.93 9.02 5.32
N ALA A 462 -27.62 8.33 6.23
CA ALA A 462 -27.45 8.57 7.66
C ALA A 462 -25.97 8.38 8.06
N PRO A 463 -25.38 9.29 8.86
CA PRO A 463 -24.00 9.19 9.28
C PRO A 463 -23.78 7.95 10.15
N VAL A 464 -22.68 7.22 9.90
CA VAL A 464 -22.28 6.03 10.67
C VAL A 464 -20.85 6.14 11.23
N GLY A 465 -20.12 7.21 10.87
CA GLY A 465 -18.77 7.47 11.34
C GLY A 465 -18.13 8.68 10.64
N LEU A 466 -16.86 8.89 10.91
CA LEU A 466 -16.04 9.99 10.38
C LEU A 466 -14.94 9.43 9.49
N CYS A 467 -14.76 9.95 8.29
CA CYS A 467 -13.51 9.73 7.56
C CYS A 467 -12.47 10.79 7.93
N GLY A 468 -11.23 10.60 7.48
CA GLY A 468 -10.10 11.43 7.91
C GLY A 468 -10.31 12.94 7.75
N SER A 469 -10.82 13.41 6.60
CA SER A 469 -11.13 14.84 6.40
C SER A 469 -12.14 15.37 7.42
N GLY A 470 -13.18 14.59 7.72
CA GLY A 470 -14.16 14.93 8.75
C GLY A 470 -13.57 15.00 10.16
N VAL A 471 -12.56 14.19 10.48
CA VAL A 471 -11.88 14.21 11.80
C VAL A 471 -11.22 15.57 12.07
N LEU A 472 -10.51 16.12 11.08
CA LEU A 472 -9.86 17.43 11.23
C LEU A 472 -10.88 18.56 11.31
N ASP A 473 -11.93 18.50 10.47
CA ASP A 473 -13.01 19.49 10.48
C ASP A 473 -13.77 19.48 11.81
N VAL A 474 -14.03 18.30 12.40
CA VAL A 474 -14.65 18.19 13.73
C VAL A 474 -13.81 18.91 14.76
N MET A 475 -12.49 18.70 14.78
CA MET A 475 -11.60 19.37 15.72
C MET A 475 -11.72 20.91 15.64
N ALA A 476 -11.66 21.45 14.42
CA ALA A 476 -11.80 22.89 14.19
C ALA A 476 -13.21 23.41 14.58
N ALA A 477 -14.26 22.66 14.21
CA ALA A 477 -15.64 23.04 14.50
C ALA A 477 -15.94 23.02 16.01
N LEU A 478 -15.50 21.99 16.74
CA LEU A 478 -15.67 21.90 18.20
C LEU A 478 -15.01 23.08 18.93
N HIS A 479 -13.83 23.49 18.49
CA HIS A 479 -13.12 24.64 19.06
C HIS A 479 -13.86 25.95 18.76
N ARG A 480 -14.24 26.18 17.49
CA ARG A 480 -14.99 27.39 17.08
C ARG A 480 -16.36 27.49 17.77
N ALA A 481 -17.03 26.38 18.01
CA ALA A 481 -18.33 26.32 18.70
C ALA A 481 -18.22 26.43 20.24
N GLY A 482 -17.02 26.56 20.82
CA GLY A 482 -16.84 26.57 22.28
C GLY A 482 -17.12 25.23 22.97
N MET A 483 -17.26 24.16 22.18
CA MET A 483 -17.42 22.78 22.69
C MET A 483 -16.10 22.22 23.21
N ALA A 484 -14.96 22.75 22.75
CA ALA A 484 -13.61 22.45 23.25
C ALA A 484 -12.87 23.74 23.58
N ASP A 485 -12.11 23.73 24.66
CA ASP A 485 -11.23 24.87 25.03
C ASP A 485 -9.92 24.85 24.21
N ASP A 486 -9.08 25.89 24.35
CA ASP A 486 -7.80 26.04 23.64
C ASP A 486 -6.82 24.89 23.91
N ARG A 487 -7.01 24.12 24.98
CA ARG A 487 -6.23 22.92 25.32
C ARG A 487 -6.85 21.63 24.77
N GLY A 488 -8.01 21.73 24.08
CA GLY A 488 -8.74 20.60 23.54
C GLY A 488 -9.58 19.83 24.56
N ARG A 489 -9.83 20.40 25.75
CA ARG A 489 -10.72 19.77 26.73
C ARG A 489 -12.17 20.05 26.35
N LEU A 490 -12.96 19.00 26.18
CA LEU A 490 -14.40 19.14 25.89
C LEU A 490 -15.14 19.79 27.06
N ASN A 491 -15.97 20.79 26.76
CA ASN A 491 -16.75 21.52 27.74
C ASN A 491 -17.95 20.68 28.21
N ALA A 492 -17.93 20.22 29.45
CA ALA A 492 -19.00 19.39 30.03
C ALA A 492 -20.35 20.12 30.20
N GLU A 493 -20.33 21.45 30.20
CA GLU A 493 -21.55 22.27 30.36
C GLU A 493 -22.26 22.54 29.02
N HIS A 494 -21.58 22.26 27.90
CA HIS A 494 -22.17 22.46 26.59
C HIS A 494 -23.23 21.39 26.29
N PRO A 495 -24.45 21.75 25.81
CA PRO A 495 -25.57 20.83 25.62
C PRO A 495 -25.28 19.64 24.67
N ALA A 496 -24.38 19.83 23.71
CA ALA A 496 -23.97 18.79 22.77
C ALA A 496 -22.85 17.87 23.32
N VAL A 497 -22.32 18.13 24.53
CA VAL A 497 -21.29 17.31 25.16
C VAL A 497 -21.91 16.44 26.25
N SER A 498 -21.83 15.14 26.08
CA SER A 498 -22.29 14.17 27.10
C SER A 498 -21.13 13.75 28.00
N VAL A 499 -21.45 13.49 29.28
CA VAL A 499 -20.51 12.90 30.24
C VAL A 499 -21.08 11.56 30.70
N ARG A 500 -20.37 10.46 30.41
CA ARG A 500 -20.74 9.10 30.87
C ARG A 500 -19.51 8.45 31.47
N ASP A 501 -19.63 7.92 32.66
CA ASP A 501 -18.53 7.26 33.39
C ASP A 501 -17.24 8.12 33.45
N GLY A 502 -17.41 9.44 33.64
CA GLY A 502 -16.32 10.41 33.65
C GLY A 502 -15.70 10.73 32.27
N LYS A 503 -16.15 10.09 31.22
CA LYS A 503 -15.70 10.32 29.82
C LYS A 503 -16.59 11.33 29.12
N ARG A 504 -15.97 12.30 28.46
CA ARG A 504 -16.66 13.34 27.68
C ARG A 504 -16.68 12.97 26.22
N ALA A 505 -17.79 13.24 25.56
CA ALA A 505 -17.94 13.07 24.12
C ALA A 505 -18.90 14.11 23.54
N ALA A 506 -18.49 14.77 22.48
CA ALA A 506 -19.34 15.63 21.67
C ALA A 506 -20.22 14.78 20.74
N ARG A 507 -21.53 15.01 20.76
CA ARG A 507 -22.47 14.33 19.89
C ARG A 507 -22.48 15.04 18.53
N LEU A 508 -22.20 14.29 17.47
CA LEU A 508 -22.23 14.78 16.08
C LEU A 508 -23.55 14.42 15.40
N ALA A 509 -24.00 13.17 15.56
CA ALA A 509 -25.26 12.66 15.06
C ALA A 509 -25.75 11.51 15.93
N GLU A 510 -26.93 10.93 15.60
CA GLU A 510 -27.40 9.73 16.27
C GLU A 510 -26.40 8.58 16.06
N GLY A 511 -25.88 8.03 17.16
CA GLY A 511 -24.89 6.94 17.14
C GLY A 511 -23.47 7.36 16.75
N VAL A 512 -23.21 8.63 16.44
CA VAL A 512 -21.87 9.13 16.09
C VAL A 512 -21.45 10.23 17.06
N SER A 513 -20.33 10.02 17.76
CA SER A 513 -19.76 10.97 18.70
C SER A 513 -18.24 11.08 18.52
N PHE A 514 -17.68 12.17 19.04
CA PHE A 514 -16.25 12.43 19.07
C PHE A 514 -15.82 12.59 20.54
N SER A 515 -15.06 11.62 21.03
CA SER A 515 -14.70 11.52 22.44
C SER A 515 -13.49 12.38 22.79
N GLN A 516 -13.25 12.59 24.10
CA GLN A 516 -12.04 13.27 24.58
C GLN A 516 -10.76 12.47 24.20
N ASP A 517 -10.85 11.15 24.10
CA ASP A 517 -9.71 10.33 23.69
C ASP A 517 -9.45 10.50 22.18
N ASP A 518 -10.49 10.69 21.36
CA ASP A 518 -10.35 11.04 19.94
C ASP A 518 -9.68 12.41 19.76
N VAL A 519 -10.10 13.41 20.55
CA VAL A 519 -9.45 14.73 20.57
C VAL A 519 -7.95 14.59 20.85
N ARG A 520 -7.58 13.82 21.87
CA ARG A 520 -6.16 13.59 22.21
C ARG A 520 -5.38 12.91 21.12
N ALA A 521 -5.98 11.90 20.47
CA ALA A 521 -5.34 11.19 19.35
C ALA A 521 -4.99 12.15 18.20
N VAL A 522 -5.92 13.05 17.85
CA VAL A 522 -5.70 14.06 16.81
C VAL A 522 -4.68 15.12 17.28
N GLN A 523 -4.73 15.53 18.54
CA GLN A 523 -3.77 16.48 19.10
C GLN A 523 -2.33 15.95 19.05
N LEU A 524 -2.12 14.69 19.37
CA LEU A 524 -0.79 14.07 19.29
C LEU A 524 -0.30 14.01 17.84
N ALA A 525 -1.16 13.61 16.91
CA ALA A 525 -0.84 13.53 15.48
C ALA A 525 -0.44 14.90 14.91
N LYS A 526 -1.29 15.92 15.11
CA LYS A 526 -1.01 17.27 14.60
C LYS A 526 0.22 17.90 15.25
N SER A 527 0.44 17.63 16.54
CA SER A 527 1.60 18.15 17.27
C SER A 527 2.90 17.57 16.71
N ALA A 528 2.94 16.27 16.42
CA ALA A 528 4.11 15.63 15.80
C ALA A 528 4.45 16.30 14.45
N ILE A 529 3.45 16.48 13.59
CA ILE A 529 3.62 17.08 12.25
C ILE A 529 4.08 18.54 12.37
N ARG A 530 3.38 19.35 13.18
CA ARG A 530 3.71 20.78 13.34
C ARG A 530 5.11 20.99 13.92
N THR A 531 5.49 20.13 14.88
CA THR A 531 6.85 20.13 15.45
C THR A 531 7.89 19.80 14.39
N GLY A 532 7.63 18.83 13.52
CA GLY A 532 8.52 18.51 12.41
C GLY A 532 8.74 19.71 11.48
N VAL A 533 7.67 20.38 11.09
CA VAL A 533 7.76 21.61 10.26
C VAL A 533 8.61 22.68 10.95
N GLU A 534 8.34 22.97 12.24
CA GLU A 534 9.08 24.01 12.98
C GLU A 534 10.56 23.66 13.13
N LEU A 535 10.87 22.41 13.43
CA LEU A 535 12.27 22.00 13.63
C LEU A 535 13.07 22.01 12.33
N LEU A 536 12.47 21.60 11.19
CA LEU A 536 13.13 21.70 9.89
C LEU A 536 13.38 23.15 9.49
N LEU A 537 12.42 24.06 9.73
CA LEU A 537 12.61 25.49 9.50
C LEU A 537 13.74 26.06 10.36
N ARG A 538 13.75 25.73 11.66
CA ARG A 538 14.79 26.14 12.59
C ARG A 538 16.18 25.63 12.19
N GLU A 539 16.26 24.37 11.75
CA GLU A 539 17.50 23.75 11.24
C GLU A 539 18.03 24.46 9.98
N ALA A 540 17.13 25.02 9.17
CA ALA A 540 17.48 25.84 8.00
C ALA A 540 17.67 27.34 8.32
N GLY A 541 17.45 27.79 9.56
CA GLY A 541 17.49 29.20 9.91
C GLY A 541 16.31 30.02 9.38
N LEU A 542 15.16 29.37 9.12
CA LEU A 542 13.97 29.96 8.51
C LEU A 542 12.81 30.03 9.51
N GLN A 543 11.79 30.83 9.14
CA GLN A 543 10.52 30.93 9.82
C GLN A 543 9.36 30.47 8.89
N SER A 544 8.19 30.21 9.44
CA SER A 544 7.02 29.77 8.65
C SER A 544 6.66 30.79 7.55
N GLY A 545 6.84 32.10 7.78
CA GLY A 545 6.57 33.15 6.80
C GLY A 545 7.44 33.08 5.53
N ASP A 546 8.61 32.43 5.61
CA ASP A 546 9.55 32.29 4.50
C ASP A 546 9.12 31.22 3.50
N ILE A 547 8.12 30.37 3.84
CA ILE A 547 7.59 29.34 2.95
C ILE A 547 6.80 30.02 1.83
N ALA A 548 7.34 30.00 0.62
CA ALA A 548 6.68 30.52 -0.58
C ALA A 548 5.63 29.54 -1.15
N ARG A 549 5.87 28.23 -1.01
CA ARG A 549 4.95 27.19 -1.46
C ARG A 549 4.86 26.05 -0.42
N PHE A 550 3.64 25.71 -0.01
CA PHE A 550 3.35 24.58 0.88
C PHE A 550 2.55 23.53 0.14
N ILE A 551 3.15 22.38 -0.14
CA ILE A 551 2.56 21.33 -0.96
C ILE A 551 2.12 20.20 -0.04
N ILE A 552 0.83 19.85 -0.09
CA ILE A 552 0.21 18.80 0.70
C ILE A 552 -0.08 17.62 -0.21
N ALA A 553 0.61 16.52 0.00
CA ALA A 553 0.47 15.25 -0.68
C ALA A 553 -0.23 14.22 0.23
N GLY A 554 -0.41 13.02 -0.31
CA GLY A 554 -1.07 11.90 0.35
C GLY A 554 -2.56 11.82 0.03
N ALA A 555 -3.10 10.59 0.04
CA ALA A 555 -4.51 10.36 -0.28
C ALA A 555 -5.46 11.10 0.69
N PHE A 556 -5.05 11.27 1.94
CA PHE A 556 -5.75 12.08 2.93
C PHE A 556 -5.54 13.58 2.69
N GLY A 557 -4.31 14.00 2.38
CA GLY A 557 -3.93 15.40 2.19
C GLY A 557 -4.76 16.14 1.14
N ALA A 558 -5.21 15.44 0.08
CA ALA A 558 -6.06 15.98 -0.97
C ALA A 558 -7.42 16.48 -0.49
N TYR A 559 -7.90 15.98 0.63
CA TYR A 559 -9.25 16.24 1.14
C TYR A 559 -9.27 17.07 2.43
N ILE A 560 -8.12 17.48 2.95
CA ILE A 560 -8.04 18.36 4.13
C ILE A 560 -8.63 19.73 3.79
N ASP A 561 -9.45 20.28 4.67
CA ASP A 561 -9.76 21.70 4.63
C ASP A 561 -8.57 22.50 5.19
N ILE A 562 -7.98 23.35 4.36
CA ILE A 562 -6.78 24.12 4.73
C ILE A 562 -7.05 25.04 5.91
N ARG A 563 -8.23 25.67 5.98
CA ARG A 563 -8.62 26.54 7.10
C ARG A 563 -8.74 25.74 8.39
N SER A 564 -9.42 24.59 8.34
CA SER A 564 -9.48 23.67 9.50
C SER A 564 -8.07 23.20 9.92
N GLY A 565 -7.16 22.98 8.96
CA GLY A 565 -5.76 22.65 9.22
C GLY A 565 -5.01 23.77 9.94
N ILE A 566 -5.24 25.02 9.53
CA ILE A 566 -4.66 26.22 10.18
C ILE A 566 -5.27 26.41 11.57
N ASP A 567 -6.59 26.40 11.70
CA ASP A 567 -7.32 26.63 12.98
C ASP A 567 -6.95 25.59 14.04
N THR A 568 -6.72 24.35 13.64
CA THR A 568 -6.25 23.30 14.55
C THR A 568 -4.78 23.41 14.90
N GLY A 569 -4.00 24.23 14.18
CA GLY A 569 -2.55 24.36 14.32
C GLY A 569 -1.77 23.19 13.68
N LEU A 570 -2.39 22.38 12.84
CA LEU A 570 -1.69 21.39 12.01
C LEU A 570 -0.82 22.09 10.95
N LEU A 571 -1.40 23.06 10.26
CA LEU A 571 -0.75 23.87 9.23
C LEU A 571 -0.31 25.23 9.78
N PRO A 572 0.78 25.82 9.25
CA PRO A 572 1.20 27.16 9.63
C PRO A 572 0.24 28.21 9.10
N GLN A 573 0.23 29.38 9.77
CA GLN A 573 -0.50 30.57 9.33
C GLN A 573 0.16 31.14 8.07
N LEU A 574 -0.35 30.78 6.90
CA LEU A 574 0.09 31.26 5.60
C LEU A 574 -1.12 31.66 4.75
N PRO A 575 -0.95 32.58 3.79
CA PRO A 575 -1.95 32.87 2.79
C PRO A 575 -2.38 31.60 2.02
N LEU A 576 -3.69 31.45 1.76
CA LEU A 576 -4.23 30.21 1.17
C LEU A 576 -3.65 29.89 -0.20
N GLU A 577 -3.26 30.92 -0.96
CA GLU A 577 -2.64 30.79 -2.30
C GLU A 577 -1.24 30.14 -2.27
N ARG A 578 -0.59 30.08 -1.11
CA ARG A 578 0.68 29.35 -0.94
C ARG A 578 0.51 27.85 -0.82
N PHE A 579 -0.71 27.40 -0.50
CA PHE A 579 -0.98 25.97 -0.38
C PHE A 579 -1.35 25.34 -1.73
N ALA A 580 -0.85 24.14 -1.96
CA ALA A 580 -1.23 23.29 -3.09
C ALA A 580 -1.53 21.86 -2.59
N GLN A 581 -2.65 21.29 -3.02
CA GLN A 581 -3.03 19.92 -2.68
C GLN A 581 -2.93 19.05 -3.93
N VAL A 582 -2.18 17.95 -3.86
CA VAL A 582 -1.76 17.17 -5.04
C VAL A 582 -2.21 15.70 -5.02
N GLY A 583 -2.95 15.28 -3.98
CA GLY A 583 -3.44 13.90 -3.89
C GLY A 583 -2.34 12.86 -3.67
N ASN A 584 -2.51 11.66 -4.23
CA ASN A 584 -1.50 10.59 -4.13
C ASN A 584 -0.29 10.88 -5.04
N ALA A 585 0.60 11.77 -4.56
CA ALA A 585 1.82 12.11 -5.27
C ALA A 585 2.82 10.94 -5.32
N ALA A 586 2.89 10.10 -4.29
CA ALA A 586 3.72 8.89 -4.29
C ALA A 586 3.32 7.95 -5.42
N GLY A 587 2.01 7.70 -5.58
CA GLY A 587 1.47 6.91 -6.68
C GLY A 587 1.75 7.53 -8.06
N LEU A 588 1.71 8.86 -8.21
CA LEU A 588 2.07 9.51 -9.46
C LEU A 588 3.58 9.40 -9.75
N GLY A 589 4.43 9.59 -8.74
CA GLY A 589 5.88 9.50 -8.91
C GLY A 589 6.34 8.10 -9.32
N VAL A 590 5.77 7.06 -8.74
CA VAL A 590 6.12 5.67 -9.14
C VAL A 590 5.63 5.35 -10.56
N GLN A 591 4.49 5.91 -11.01
CA GLN A 591 4.04 5.81 -12.41
C GLN A 591 5.02 6.51 -13.36
N ARG A 592 5.54 7.70 -13.00
CA ARG A 592 6.58 8.40 -13.78
C ARG A 592 7.85 7.56 -13.89
N MET A 593 8.35 7.00 -12.79
CA MET A 593 9.53 6.10 -12.79
C MET A 593 9.32 4.83 -13.62
N LEU A 594 8.10 4.33 -13.69
CA LEU A 594 7.77 3.18 -14.53
C LEU A 594 7.81 3.54 -16.02
N ALA A 595 7.18 4.65 -16.37
CA ALA A 595 7.01 5.08 -17.77
C ALA A 595 8.28 5.68 -18.38
N CYS A 596 9.24 6.15 -17.56
CA CYS A 596 10.40 6.89 -18.06
C CYS A 596 11.67 6.58 -17.25
N GLY A 597 12.71 6.10 -17.93
CA GLY A 597 14.01 5.79 -17.31
C GLY A 597 14.68 7.03 -16.69
N ARG A 598 14.55 8.20 -17.32
CA ARG A 598 15.08 9.47 -16.77
C ARG A 598 14.44 9.86 -15.45
N GLU A 599 13.18 9.53 -15.25
CA GLU A 599 12.49 9.80 -13.98
C GLU A 599 13.05 8.92 -12.84
N ARG A 600 13.58 7.72 -13.14
CA ARG A 600 14.33 6.90 -12.16
C ARG A 600 15.63 7.56 -11.75
N GLU A 601 16.36 8.11 -12.73
CA GLU A 601 17.61 8.86 -12.49
C GLU A 601 17.33 10.10 -11.64
N GLN A 602 16.30 10.86 -11.97
CA GLN A 602 15.88 12.04 -11.21
C GLN A 602 15.44 11.70 -9.78
N ALA A 603 14.74 10.58 -9.58
CA ALA A 603 14.40 10.10 -8.25
C ALA A 603 15.66 9.79 -7.42
N ALA A 604 16.67 9.17 -8.04
CA ALA A 604 17.95 8.91 -7.40
C ALA A 604 18.70 10.21 -7.05
N GLU A 605 18.68 11.21 -7.95
CA GLU A 605 19.26 12.54 -7.70
C GLU A 605 18.55 13.27 -6.55
N ILE A 606 17.21 13.23 -6.51
CA ILE A 606 16.42 13.82 -5.42
C ILE A 606 16.81 13.16 -4.10
N ALA A 607 16.81 11.82 -4.04
CA ALA A 607 17.18 11.08 -2.83
C ALA A 607 18.60 11.41 -2.37
N ALA A 608 19.57 11.52 -3.27
CA ALA A 608 20.95 11.86 -2.96
C ALA A 608 21.12 13.30 -2.43
N ARG A 609 20.23 14.22 -2.81
CA ARG A 609 20.21 15.62 -2.32
C ARG A 609 19.50 15.78 -0.99
N CYS A 610 18.68 14.81 -0.59
CA CYS A 610 17.96 14.84 0.68
C CYS A 610 18.91 14.55 1.84
N ARG A 611 18.91 15.42 2.84
CA ARG A 611 19.53 15.18 4.14
C ARG A 611 18.45 14.74 5.12
N TYR A 612 18.54 13.52 5.60
CA TYR A 612 17.65 13.02 6.65
C TYR A 612 17.93 13.73 7.96
N VAL A 613 16.88 14.19 8.63
CA VAL A 613 16.92 14.84 9.95
C VAL A 613 16.11 13.99 10.92
N GLU A 614 16.80 13.41 11.91
CA GLU A 614 16.15 12.66 12.98
C GLU A 614 15.62 13.65 14.04
N LEU A 615 14.31 13.89 14.00
CA LEU A 615 13.64 14.93 14.82
C LEU A 615 13.84 14.71 16.31
N SER A 616 13.85 13.45 16.77
CA SER A 616 13.96 13.09 18.19
C SER A 616 15.29 13.51 18.82
N THR A 617 16.32 13.70 18.01
CA THR A 617 17.66 14.11 18.44
C THR A 617 17.83 15.63 18.50
N LEU A 618 16.91 16.39 17.92
CA LEU A 618 17.03 17.84 17.87
C LEU A 618 16.69 18.49 19.22
N ALA A 619 17.52 19.47 19.59
CA ALA A 619 17.30 20.23 20.81
C ALA A 619 15.94 20.95 20.79
N GLY A 620 15.18 20.78 21.86
CA GLY A 620 13.87 21.42 22.01
C GLY A 620 12.70 20.65 21.38
N PHE A 621 12.88 19.43 20.84
CA PHE A 621 11.80 18.61 20.28
C PHE A 621 10.62 18.47 21.26
N GLN A 622 10.87 18.03 22.50
CA GLN A 622 9.80 17.84 23.49
C GLN A 622 9.08 19.16 23.81
N LYS A 623 9.82 20.26 23.92
CA LYS A 623 9.24 21.59 24.19
C LYS A 623 8.32 22.01 23.04
N ALA A 624 8.77 21.93 21.80
CA ALA A 624 7.99 22.25 20.61
C ALA A 624 6.75 21.35 20.50
N PHE A 625 6.92 20.03 20.73
CA PHE A 625 5.81 19.08 20.72
C PHE A 625 4.70 19.46 21.72
N MET A 626 5.07 19.78 22.97
CA MET A 626 4.11 20.19 24.01
C MET A 626 3.43 21.53 23.69
N GLN A 627 4.13 22.46 23.05
CA GLN A 627 3.57 23.75 22.62
C GLN A 627 2.49 23.58 21.54
N HIS A 628 2.62 22.59 20.65
CA HIS A 628 1.70 22.37 19.55
C HIS A 628 0.54 21.42 19.87
N ILE A 629 0.39 20.91 21.09
CA ILE A 629 -0.73 20.05 21.49
C ILE A 629 -2.07 20.83 21.45
N GLY A 630 -2.11 22.05 21.97
CA GLY A 630 -3.29 22.91 21.98
C GLY A 630 -3.69 23.39 20.59
N PHE A 631 -4.82 24.09 20.49
CA PHE A 631 -5.21 24.82 19.30
C PHE A 631 -4.33 26.06 19.11
N ASP A 632 -4.18 26.52 17.87
CA ASP A 632 -3.47 27.78 17.60
C ASP A 632 -4.40 28.97 17.95
N THR A 633 -4.08 29.67 19.01
CA THR A 633 -4.89 30.82 19.53
C THR A 633 -4.51 32.15 18.91
N SER A 634 -3.55 32.21 18.00
CA SER A 634 -3.08 33.46 17.41
C SER A 634 -4.17 34.24 16.65
N MET A 635 -5.23 33.59 16.22
CA MET A 635 -6.39 34.21 15.54
C MET A 635 -7.32 34.99 16.47
N LYS A 636 -7.35 34.72 17.78
CA LYS A 636 -8.25 35.45 18.73
C LYS A 636 -7.77 36.90 19.02
N ALA A 637 -6.55 37.24 18.64
CA ALA A 637 -5.97 38.57 18.86
C ALA A 637 -6.25 39.58 17.74
N THR A 638 -6.92 39.19 16.66
CA THR A 638 -7.13 40.01 15.44
C THR A 638 -8.61 40.23 15.07
N GLN A 639 -9.56 39.87 15.95
CA GLN A 639 -11.00 40.20 15.82
C GLN A 639 -11.42 41.29 16.79
#